data_87d560746bbed51b24481d48b4a1edd3
#
_entry.id   87d560746bbed51b24481d48b4a1edd3
#
_cell.length_a   1.000
_cell.length_b   1.000
_cell.length_c   1.000
_cell.angle_alpha   90.00
_cell.angle_beta   90.00
_cell.angle_gamma   90.00
#
_symmetry.space_group_name_H-M   'P 1'
#
loop_
_entity.id
_entity.type
_entity.pdbx_description
1 polymer ?
#
loop_
_entity_poly.entity_id
_entity_poly.type
_entity_poly.pdbx_seq_one_letter_code
_entity_poly.pdbx_strand_id
1 'polypeptide(L)'
;MKIYAKILSIFLSAVLIVNVTVIPTVAKNDEINENSPIIKEENNVYKSNGAEEAIKIVVNEEEMEDCVFFSDYTCFSSDVSENEWDISNHFGYDYLGKLDNGPLMQSIYMDLYRFNVSFLNNSNNVSPTSVSGSSYYIICSVYNPSYKALSNNELFEAYFAFKNDFPQFFWTSSVVLVSSGKIYQVIYEDFANGEVRQRYNQKFRKVAEGIINNASGFCTNYEKALYVHNAICRNNTYANEEDGITPVDNGFSHSVIGALCNNSSVCDGYAKAFQYIMNRLGVDCLLITGDAGGSHAWNMLQMDDEKYYFVDLTWDDLDSTSVDVFYKYFMPSGTEFLSTHTPLSPSKFKSDFASYLPEISEDDSFSFYKKEGVCINEYSLENYAFAVRNSFELLSGDAGYTVGYIDFSENISDEQKNEMLQYLTSFASMLECSDGFKFRASFSFYQNTYFYKLRKLSCSEDTVLVYKNDELYGSYKTLTGAIEDIKDDGSAYTIKLCSNSHIYPNTKFPETSSLCFESQEYVSSDLQSYYSVINVFSDITFNCNIAMNTITLVGYGLFGEEEVKNIYYTNTFDILNNGIYLYNINIQCSKPLIAGDINEDGVLNSQDLLIIQCHVLGISVLPSESIPTIDANSDGVFDSTDLLILQMLILQS
;
A
#
# COMPACT_ATOMS: atom_id res chain seq x y z
N MET A 1 2.21 -12.14 15.34
CA MET A 1 1.26 -13.28 15.42
C MET A 1 -0.21 -12.87 15.59
N LYS A 2 -0.59 -11.86 16.38
CA LYS A 2 -2.00 -11.41 16.47
C LYS A 2 -2.46 -10.54 15.29
N ILE A 3 -1.57 -9.81 14.67
CA ILE A 3 -1.83 -9.02 13.44
C ILE A 3 -1.87 -9.95 12.23
N TYR A 4 -0.97 -10.92 12.13
CA TYR A 4 -1.04 -11.98 11.12
C TYR A 4 -2.35 -12.81 11.22
N ALA A 5 -2.83 -13.09 12.42
CA ALA A 5 -4.11 -13.76 12.59
C ALA A 5 -5.31 -12.85 12.26
N LYS A 6 -5.22 -11.54 12.43
CA LYS A 6 -6.24 -10.60 11.97
C LYS A 6 -6.17 -10.34 10.46
N ILE A 7 -4.98 -10.23 9.91
CA ILE A 7 -4.76 -10.15 8.46
C ILE A 7 -5.19 -11.46 7.81
N LEU A 8 -4.83 -12.61 8.35
CA LEU A 8 -5.29 -13.90 7.84
C LEU A 8 -6.79 -14.12 8.03
N SER A 9 -7.42 -13.60 9.09
CA SER A 9 -8.89 -13.65 9.27
C SER A 9 -9.62 -12.63 8.39
N ILE A 10 -9.01 -11.52 8.06
CA ILE A 10 -9.50 -10.55 7.07
C ILE A 10 -9.27 -11.12 5.66
N PHE A 11 -8.15 -11.79 5.39
CA PHE A 11 -7.92 -12.52 4.15
C PHE A 11 -8.88 -13.69 3.95
N LEU A 12 -9.18 -14.48 4.99
CA LEU A 12 -10.19 -15.53 4.89
C LEU A 12 -11.63 -14.99 4.77
N SER A 13 -11.92 -13.81 5.28
CA SER A 13 -13.23 -13.18 5.12
C SER A 13 -13.32 -12.29 3.87
N ALA A 14 -12.23 -11.77 3.33
CA ALA A 14 -12.22 -10.98 2.09
C ALA A 14 -12.19 -11.85 0.82
N VAL A 15 -11.64 -13.05 0.87
CA VAL A 15 -11.79 -14.07 -0.19
C VAL A 15 -13.27 -14.49 -0.38
N LEU A 16 -14.13 -14.09 0.55
CA LEU A 16 -15.52 -14.53 0.66
C LEU A 16 -16.56 -13.65 -0.05
N ILE A 17 -16.20 -12.54 -0.68
CA ILE A 17 -17.20 -11.59 -1.21
C ILE A 17 -16.85 -11.04 -2.61
N VAL A 18 -16.04 -11.74 -3.37
CA VAL A 18 -15.69 -11.26 -4.70
C VAL A 18 -16.34 -12.13 -5.76
N ASN A 19 -17.20 -11.54 -6.47
CA ASN A 19 -17.97 -12.11 -7.55
C ASN A 19 -17.36 -11.81 -8.93
N VAL A 20 -17.27 -12.77 -9.82
CA VAL A 20 -16.55 -12.70 -11.09
C VAL A 20 -17.50 -12.74 -12.30
N THR A 21 -17.49 -11.74 -13.18
CA THR A 21 -18.24 -11.76 -14.45
C THR A 21 -17.28 -11.86 -15.65
N VAL A 22 -17.34 -12.95 -16.40
CA VAL A 22 -16.80 -12.91 -17.75
C VAL A 22 -17.81 -12.14 -18.60
N ILE A 23 -17.47 -10.95 -19.02
CA ILE A 23 -18.04 -10.41 -20.21
C ILE A 23 -17.22 -11.05 -21.35
N PRO A 24 -17.80 -11.91 -22.20
CA PRO A 24 -17.14 -12.29 -23.44
C PRO A 24 -17.37 -11.16 -24.43
N THR A 25 -17.04 -9.99 -24.10
CA THR A 25 -16.60 -8.98 -24.99
C THR A 25 -15.11 -8.92 -24.70
N VAL A 26 -14.37 -9.51 -25.59
CA VAL A 26 -13.37 -8.68 -26.19
C VAL A 26 -14.00 -7.30 -26.21
N ALA A 27 -13.84 -6.53 -25.12
CA ALA A 27 -13.97 -5.11 -25.20
C ALA A 27 -13.08 -4.82 -26.40
N LYS A 28 -13.70 -4.60 -27.55
CA LYS A 28 -13.00 -3.92 -28.61
C LYS A 28 -12.25 -2.84 -27.89
N ASN A 29 -10.99 -2.71 -28.23
CA ASN A 29 -10.01 -1.75 -27.73
C ASN A 29 -10.51 -0.29 -27.62
N ASP A 30 -11.77 -0.05 -27.39
CA ASP A 30 -12.41 1.24 -27.56
C ASP A 30 -12.51 2.04 -26.26
N GLU A 31 -12.01 1.52 -25.14
CA GLU A 31 -11.88 2.32 -23.92
C GLU A 31 -10.75 1.86 -22.99
N ILE A 32 -9.68 1.33 -23.50
CA ILE A 32 -8.38 1.78 -22.97
C ILE A 32 -8.31 3.21 -23.49
N ASN A 33 -8.66 4.15 -22.60
CA ASN A 33 -8.41 5.55 -22.85
C ASN A 33 -6.97 5.63 -23.35
N GLU A 34 -6.75 6.05 -24.61
CA GLU A 34 -5.41 6.23 -25.19
C GLU A 34 -4.56 7.22 -24.37
N ASN A 35 -5.15 7.82 -23.35
CA ASN A 35 -4.56 8.65 -22.31
C ASN A 35 -4.42 7.96 -20.93
N SER A 36 -4.74 6.69 -20.77
CA SER A 36 -4.12 5.96 -19.65
C SER A 36 -2.67 5.78 -20.05
N PRO A 37 -1.71 6.39 -19.39
CA PRO A 37 -0.32 6.19 -19.77
C PRO A 37 -0.02 4.71 -19.62
N ILE A 38 0.09 3.99 -20.72
CA ILE A 38 1.16 3.00 -20.80
C ILE A 38 2.34 3.86 -20.44
N ILE A 39 2.90 3.71 -19.26
CA ILE A 39 4.16 4.36 -18.96
C ILE A 39 5.10 3.74 -19.97
N LYS A 40 5.26 4.44 -21.10
CA LYS A 40 6.46 4.25 -21.89
C LYS A 40 7.57 4.35 -20.86
N GLU A 41 8.56 3.49 -20.93
CA GLU A 41 9.81 3.70 -20.23
C GLU A 41 10.20 5.16 -20.46
N GLU A 42 9.69 6.04 -19.62
CA GLU A 42 10.10 7.41 -19.63
C GLU A 42 11.52 7.33 -19.09
N ASN A 43 12.45 7.70 -19.95
CA ASN A 43 13.83 7.95 -19.55
C ASN A 43 13.78 8.70 -18.24
N ASN A 44 14.22 8.04 -17.17
CA ASN A 44 14.18 8.51 -15.80
C ASN A 44 14.68 9.94 -15.70
N VAL A 45 13.80 10.90 -15.75
CA VAL A 45 14.07 12.19 -15.16
C VAL A 45 13.77 11.97 -13.66
N TYR A 46 14.74 11.35 -12.98
CA TYR A 46 14.70 11.35 -11.53
C TYR A 46 14.49 12.78 -11.07
N LYS A 47 13.66 12.97 -10.07
CA LYS A 47 13.46 14.25 -9.36
C LYS A 47 14.74 14.61 -8.58
N SER A 48 15.86 14.64 -9.27
CA SER A 48 17.18 15.06 -8.81
C SER A 48 17.41 16.51 -9.24
N ASN A 49 18.26 17.21 -8.57
CA ASN A 49 18.53 18.65 -8.65
C ASN A 49 17.59 19.56 -7.84
N GLY A 50 16.69 18.99 -7.00
CA GLY A 50 15.83 19.78 -6.15
C GLY A 50 16.34 20.04 -4.75
N ALA A 51 17.46 19.41 -4.32
CA ALA A 51 18.04 19.76 -3.03
C ALA A 51 18.74 21.13 -3.10
N GLU A 52 18.46 21.90 -2.08
CA GLU A 52 19.01 23.23 -1.92
C GLU A 52 20.56 23.19 -1.88
N GLU A 53 21.19 24.04 -2.66
CA GLU A 53 22.63 24.19 -2.57
C GLU A 53 23.05 25.03 -1.37
N ALA A 54 23.94 24.49 -0.57
CA ALA A 54 24.54 25.18 0.55
C ALA A 54 25.46 26.34 0.04
N ILE A 55 25.09 27.57 0.35
CA ILE A 55 25.81 28.77 -0.12
C ILE A 55 26.46 29.49 1.04
N LYS A 56 27.79 29.53 1.02
CA LYS A 56 28.62 30.29 1.95
C LYS A 56 29.05 31.61 1.32
N ILE A 57 28.71 32.70 1.98
CA ILE A 57 29.21 34.05 1.60
C ILE A 57 30.16 34.53 2.67
N VAL A 58 31.42 34.74 2.28
CA VAL A 58 32.43 35.34 3.18
C VAL A 58 32.30 36.85 3.09
N VAL A 59 32.00 37.50 4.20
CA VAL A 59 31.78 38.94 4.28
C VAL A 59 32.90 39.63 5.03
N ASN A 60 33.16 40.91 4.71
CA ASN A 60 34.08 41.74 5.46
C ASN A 60 33.39 42.26 6.74
N GLU A 61 34.11 42.26 7.87
CA GLU A 61 33.59 42.81 9.15
C GLU A 61 33.17 44.28 9.01
N GLU A 62 33.88 45.10 8.23
CA GLU A 62 33.52 46.51 7.99
C GLU A 62 32.17 46.65 7.28
N GLU A 63 31.81 45.75 6.36
CA GLU A 63 30.52 45.76 5.69
C GLU A 63 29.37 45.41 6.64
N MET A 64 29.64 44.66 7.70
CA MET A 64 28.65 44.20 8.66
C MET A 64 28.46 45.11 9.86
N GLU A 65 29.38 46.12 10.08
CA GLU A 65 29.26 47.06 11.19
C GLU A 65 28.04 48.01 11.06
N ASP A 66 27.64 48.35 9.85
CA ASP A 66 26.50 49.22 9.57
C ASP A 66 25.19 48.43 9.37
N CYS A 67 25.23 47.11 9.46
CA CYS A 67 24.06 46.24 9.23
C CYS A 67 23.19 46.19 10.50
N VAL A 68 21.88 46.43 10.33
CA VAL A 68 20.91 46.26 11.39
C VAL A 68 20.40 44.83 11.39
N PHE A 69 20.76 44.06 12.42
CA PHE A 69 20.23 42.73 12.64
C PHE A 69 19.00 42.77 13.52
N PHE A 70 18.19 41.73 13.42
CA PHE A 70 16.98 41.58 14.23
C PHE A 70 17.33 41.52 15.74
N SER A 71 18.44 40.89 16.13
CA SER A 71 19.01 40.99 17.48
C SER A 71 20.52 40.75 17.44
N ASP A 72 21.27 41.53 18.26
CA ASP A 72 22.62 41.19 18.66
C ASP A 72 22.54 40.10 19.73
N TYR A 73 22.47 38.84 19.27
CA TYR A 73 22.51 37.69 20.17
C TYR A 73 23.97 37.47 20.65
N THR A 74 24.32 38.10 21.73
CA THR A 74 25.52 37.74 22.48
C THR A 74 25.23 36.48 23.28
N CYS A 75 25.94 35.40 22.97
CA CYS A 75 25.79 34.11 23.64
C CYS A 75 25.85 34.28 25.16
N PHE A 76 24.73 34.12 25.82
CA PHE A 76 24.70 33.92 27.27
C PHE A 76 24.73 32.41 27.50
N SER A 77 25.74 31.96 28.23
CA SER A 77 25.82 30.59 28.76
C SER A 77 24.66 30.37 29.77
N SER A 78 23.52 30.03 29.28
CA SER A 78 22.50 29.37 30.09
C SER A 78 22.55 27.88 29.74
N ASP A 79 22.70 27.06 30.78
CA ASP A 79 22.64 25.62 30.67
C ASP A 79 21.29 25.21 30.07
N VAL A 80 21.23 25.04 28.74
CA VAL A 80 20.13 24.32 28.14
C VAL A 80 20.38 22.86 28.51
N SER A 81 19.50 22.29 29.31
CA SER A 81 19.63 20.89 29.68
C SER A 81 19.36 20.00 28.43
N GLU A 82 20.02 18.85 28.35
CA GLU A 82 19.78 17.86 27.28
C GLU A 82 18.31 17.46 27.14
N ASN A 83 17.48 17.71 28.17
CA ASN A 83 16.03 17.47 28.18
C ASN A 83 15.20 18.53 27.40
N GLU A 84 15.82 19.55 26.83
CA GLU A 84 15.13 20.60 26.04
C GLU A 84 15.14 20.37 24.53
N TRP A 85 15.73 19.27 24.07
CA TRP A 85 15.68 18.90 22.65
C TRP A 85 14.26 18.48 22.26
N ASP A 86 13.71 19.12 21.26
CA ASP A 86 12.34 18.83 20.75
C ASP A 86 12.32 17.51 19.92
N ILE A 87 13.47 16.90 19.69
CA ILE A 87 13.66 15.66 18.92
C ILE A 87 14.68 14.73 19.59
N SER A 88 14.62 13.43 19.32
CA SER A 88 15.51 12.42 19.91
C SER A 88 16.90 12.37 19.27
N ASN A 89 17.06 12.77 18.01
CA ASN A 89 18.31 12.67 17.25
C ASN A 89 18.97 14.03 17.02
N HIS A 90 20.29 14.09 17.18
CA HIS A 90 21.16 15.23 16.92
C HIS A 90 22.48 14.76 16.28
N PHE A 91 22.35 13.98 15.23
CA PHE A 91 23.50 13.38 14.52
C PHE A 91 24.56 14.41 14.11
N GLY A 92 24.13 15.59 13.63
CA GLY A 92 25.06 16.66 13.26
C GLY A 92 25.94 17.13 14.40
N TYR A 93 25.41 17.20 15.62
CA TYR A 93 26.19 17.52 16.81
C TYR A 93 27.30 16.47 17.06
N ASP A 94 26.93 15.19 17.04
CA ASP A 94 27.88 14.09 17.24
C ASP A 94 28.92 13.99 16.14
N TYR A 95 28.47 14.21 14.89
CA TYR A 95 29.35 14.29 13.72
C TYR A 95 30.39 15.38 13.89
N LEU A 96 29.98 16.61 14.25
CA LEU A 96 30.89 17.71 14.48
C LEU A 96 31.93 17.37 15.56
N GLY A 97 31.53 16.67 16.62
CA GLY A 97 32.44 16.25 17.71
C GLY A 97 33.57 15.33 17.25
N LYS A 98 33.44 14.67 16.13
CA LYS A 98 34.47 13.79 15.55
C LYS A 98 35.48 14.54 14.68
N LEU A 99 35.26 15.84 14.39
CA LEU A 99 36.14 16.68 13.58
C LEU A 99 37.24 17.35 14.44
N ASP A 100 38.33 17.85 13.78
CA ASP A 100 39.49 18.39 14.49
C ASP A 100 39.19 19.51 15.49
N ASN A 101 38.31 20.46 15.14
CA ASN A 101 37.85 21.53 16.04
C ASN A 101 36.45 21.27 16.60
N GLY A 102 36.07 20.00 16.73
CA GLY A 102 34.75 19.54 17.10
C GLY A 102 34.09 20.30 18.26
N PRO A 103 34.72 20.44 19.43
CA PRO A 103 34.10 21.15 20.55
C PRO A 103 33.71 22.59 20.28
N LEU A 104 34.50 23.32 19.44
CA LEU A 104 34.14 24.69 19.05
C LEU A 104 32.98 24.70 18.03
N MET A 105 32.96 23.76 17.08
CA MET A 105 31.90 23.61 16.11
C MET A 105 30.56 23.19 16.80
N GLN A 106 30.64 22.31 17.77
CA GLN A 106 29.50 21.95 18.65
C GLN A 106 28.96 23.15 19.45
N SER A 107 29.87 24.04 19.91
CA SER A 107 29.44 25.26 20.62
C SER A 107 28.65 26.19 19.71
N ILE A 108 29.07 26.37 18.43
CA ILE A 108 28.33 27.15 17.42
C ILE A 108 26.95 26.52 17.17
N TYR A 109 26.91 25.21 16.95
CA TYR A 109 25.68 24.46 16.73
C TYR A 109 24.67 24.70 17.88
N MET A 110 25.14 24.64 19.14
CA MET A 110 24.30 24.90 20.31
C MET A 110 23.85 26.36 20.41
N ASP A 111 24.71 27.31 20.05
CA ASP A 111 24.33 28.72 20.06
C ASP A 111 23.27 29.04 19.00
N LEU A 112 23.38 28.44 17.81
CA LEU A 112 22.35 28.50 16.76
C LEU A 112 21.02 27.89 17.24
N TYR A 113 21.08 26.73 17.88
CA TYR A 113 19.91 26.07 18.46
C TYR A 113 19.18 26.95 19.47
N ARG A 114 19.91 27.45 20.48
CA ARG A 114 19.36 28.33 21.54
C ARG A 114 18.73 29.58 20.97
N PHE A 115 19.38 30.20 19.99
CA PHE A 115 18.82 31.36 19.32
C PHE A 115 17.50 31.00 18.63
N ASN A 116 17.46 29.95 17.81
CA ASN A 116 16.28 29.57 17.05
C ASN A 116 15.11 29.14 17.95
N VAL A 117 15.37 28.50 19.10
CA VAL A 117 14.35 28.26 20.12
C VAL A 117 13.78 29.58 20.64
N SER A 118 14.63 30.57 20.93
CA SER A 118 14.14 31.90 21.37
C SER A 118 13.35 32.64 20.28
N PHE A 119 13.71 32.42 19.02
CA PHE A 119 13.06 33.02 17.87
C PHE A 119 11.75 32.37 17.47
N LEU A 120 11.48 31.16 17.93
CA LEU A 120 10.32 30.32 17.56
C LEU A 120 8.98 31.08 17.70
N ASN A 121 8.81 31.83 18.75
CA ASN A 121 7.57 32.57 19.06
C ASN A 121 7.64 34.05 18.61
N ASN A 122 8.67 34.44 17.88
CA ASN A 122 8.82 35.83 17.44
C ASN A 122 7.91 36.17 16.28
N SER A 123 7.07 37.18 16.45
CA SER A 123 6.13 37.67 15.43
C SER A 123 6.57 38.95 14.73
N ASN A 124 7.76 39.48 15.03
CA ASN A 124 8.25 40.65 14.35
C ASN A 124 8.70 40.36 12.92
N ASN A 125 8.55 41.35 12.05
CA ASN A 125 9.06 41.26 10.69
C ASN A 125 10.59 41.40 10.71
N VAL A 126 11.25 40.69 9.80
CA VAL A 126 12.69 40.84 9.51
C VAL A 126 12.81 41.71 8.28
N SER A 127 13.56 42.81 8.39
CA SER A 127 13.84 43.69 7.25
C SER A 127 15.05 43.20 6.46
N PRO A 128 15.07 43.38 5.13
CA PRO A 128 16.24 43.02 4.33
C PRO A 128 17.43 43.93 4.66
N THR A 129 18.60 43.32 4.69
CA THR A 129 19.89 43.99 4.87
C THR A 129 20.72 43.83 3.60
N SER A 130 21.28 44.96 3.07
CA SER A 130 22.16 44.90 1.89
C SER A 130 23.57 44.57 2.29
N VAL A 131 24.12 43.51 1.70
CA VAL A 131 25.50 43.08 1.90
C VAL A 131 26.10 42.83 0.52
N SER A 132 27.20 43.47 0.20
CA SER A 132 27.90 43.36 -1.10
C SER A 132 26.97 43.51 -2.33
N GLY A 133 25.94 44.36 -2.22
CA GLY A 133 24.99 44.64 -3.31
C GLY A 133 23.80 43.64 -3.43
N SER A 134 23.75 42.59 -2.60
CA SER A 134 22.63 41.66 -2.50
C SER A 134 21.87 41.88 -1.21
N SER A 135 20.59 41.46 -1.20
CA SER A 135 19.67 41.64 -0.08
C SER A 135 19.47 40.33 0.68
N TYR A 136 19.66 40.35 2.01
CA TYR A 136 19.52 39.20 2.90
C TYR A 136 18.66 39.52 4.09
N TYR A 137 17.85 38.54 4.53
CA TYR A 137 17.05 38.65 5.74
C TYR A 137 17.80 38.02 6.91
N ILE A 138 18.59 38.81 7.63
CA ILE A 138 19.49 38.33 8.70
C ILE A 138 18.79 38.44 10.05
N ILE A 139 18.70 37.33 10.80
CA ILE A 139 18.03 37.31 12.11
C ILE A 139 18.99 37.43 13.28
N CYS A 140 20.23 36.99 13.17
CA CYS A 140 21.22 37.13 14.22
C CYS A 140 22.64 37.04 13.71
N SER A 141 23.59 37.45 14.55
CA SER A 141 25.00 37.09 14.48
C SER A 141 25.39 36.19 15.66
N VAL A 142 25.94 35.02 15.38
CA VAL A 142 26.46 34.12 16.40
C VAL A 142 27.99 34.31 16.46
N TYR A 143 28.45 34.69 17.62
CA TYR A 143 29.87 35.04 17.85
C TYR A 143 30.34 34.67 19.25
N ASN A 144 31.53 34.09 19.30
CA ASN A 144 32.34 33.96 20.51
C ASN A 144 33.82 34.22 20.11
N PRO A 145 34.61 34.91 20.92
CA PRO A 145 36.03 35.14 20.60
C PRO A 145 36.83 33.88 20.28
N SER A 146 36.47 32.73 20.87
CA SER A 146 37.11 31.45 20.59
C SER A 146 36.82 30.93 19.15
N TYR A 147 35.72 31.33 18.51
CA TYR A 147 35.36 30.92 17.16
C TYR A 147 36.28 31.47 16.08
N LYS A 148 37.11 32.51 16.42
CA LYS A 148 38.18 33.00 15.54
C LYS A 148 39.23 31.94 15.21
N ALA A 149 39.32 30.87 15.99
CA ALA A 149 40.20 29.73 15.70
C ALA A 149 39.68 28.85 14.56
N LEU A 150 38.41 28.97 14.19
CA LEU A 150 37.78 28.18 13.12
C LEU A 150 37.96 28.85 11.75
N SER A 151 38.18 28.06 10.75
CA SER A 151 38.08 28.48 9.35
C SER A 151 36.62 28.77 8.95
N ASN A 152 36.46 29.56 7.89
CA ASN A 152 35.12 29.80 7.32
C ASN A 152 34.43 28.51 6.84
N ASN A 153 35.18 27.46 6.49
CA ASN A 153 34.60 26.15 6.14
C ASN A 153 34.06 25.41 7.36
N GLU A 154 34.75 25.46 8.50
CA GLU A 154 34.28 24.86 9.73
C GLU A 154 33.07 25.59 10.30
N LEU A 155 33.02 26.92 10.21
CA LEU A 155 31.80 27.68 10.55
C LEU A 155 30.61 27.26 9.68
N PHE A 156 30.84 27.07 8.40
CA PHE A 156 29.87 26.65 7.40
C PHE A 156 29.36 25.24 7.67
N GLU A 157 30.26 24.29 7.95
CA GLU A 157 29.91 22.93 8.31
C GLU A 157 29.05 22.87 9.58
N ALA A 158 29.43 23.63 10.62
CA ALA A 158 28.68 23.70 11.87
C ALA A 158 27.25 24.25 11.69
N TYR A 159 27.08 25.25 10.83
CA TYR A 159 25.78 25.82 10.48
C TYR A 159 24.87 24.80 9.78
N PHE A 160 25.39 24.09 8.79
CA PHE A 160 24.59 23.13 8.04
C PHE A 160 24.32 21.84 8.83
N ALA A 161 25.23 21.40 9.69
CA ALA A 161 24.95 20.32 10.64
C ALA A 161 23.77 20.68 11.55
N PHE A 162 23.74 21.90 12.09
CA PHE A 162 22.60 22.42 12.85
C PHE A 162 21.32 22.48 12.01
N LYS A 163 21.38 23.06 10.82
CA LYS A 163 20.20 23.21 9.95
C LYS A 163 19.57 21.85 9.59
N ASN A 164 20.40 20.83 9.34
CA ASN A 164 19.92 19.51 8.95
C ASN A 164 19.29 18.72 10.11
N ASP A 165 19.72 18.95 11.36
CA ASP A 165 19.16 18.28 12.51
C ASP A 165 17.82 18.90 12.99
N PHE A 166 17.55 20.18 12.66
CA PHE A 166 16.39 20.90 13.18
C PHE A 166 15.43 21.42 12.09
N PRO A 167 14.76 20.55 11.36
CA PRO A 167 13.82 20.92 10.29
C PRO A 167 12.62 21.75 10.76
N GLN A 168 12.31 21.74 12.08
CA GLN A 168 11.27 22.59 12.67
C GLN A 168 11.60 24.08 12.63
N PHE A 169 12.86 24.46 12.45
CA PHE A 169 13.28 25.85 12.20
C PHE A 169 13.22 26.15 10.69
N PHE A 170 12.05 25.93 10.11
CA PHE A 170 11.78 25.94 8.68
C PHE A 170 12.13 27.24 7.95
N TRP A 171 12.30 28.34 8.68
CA TRP A 171 12.73 29.64 8.12
C TRP A 171 14.22 29.70 7.76
N THR A 172 15.04 28.75 8.24
CA THR A 172 16.50 28.74 8.07
C THR A 172 16.90 28.52 6.62
N SER A 173 17.57 29.51 6.00
CA SER A 173 18.00 29.45 4.60
C SER A 173 19.25 28.57 4.39
N SER A 174 19.46 28.14 3.15
CA SER A 174 20.73 27.53 2.70
C SER A 174 21.85 28.55 2.53
N VAL A 175 21.54 29.82 2.54
CA VAL A 175 22.52 30.89 2.51
C VAL A 175 22.95 31.26 3.92
N VAL A 176 24.24 31.29 4.18
CA VAL A 176 24.81 31.79 5.44
C VAL A 176 25.97 32.71 5.17
N LEU A 177 26.04 33.82 5.90
CA LEU A 177 27.18 34.72 5.81
C LEU A 177 28.13 34.40 6.96
N VAL A 178 29.43 34.37 6.66
CA VAL A 178 30.46 34.07 7.62
C VAL A 178 31.57 35.13 7.55
N SER A 179 32.13 35.43 8.70
CA SER A 179 33.30 36.31 8.82
C SER A 179 34.11 35.87 10.03
N SER A 180 35.38 35.87 9.98
CA SER A 180 36.38 35.72 11.09
C SER A 180 35.80 35.29 12.47
N GLY A 181 35.24 34.07 12.55
CA GLY A 181 34.64 33.53 13.78
C GLY A 181 33.21 33.97 14.05
N LYS A 182 32.50 34.53 13.07
CA LYS A 182 31.09 34.91 13.16
C LYS A 182 30.25 34.17 12.13
N ILE A 183 29.02 33.82 12.51
CA ILE A 183 27.99 33.34 11.59
C ILE A 183 26.81 34.32 11.66
N TYR A 184 26.39 34.78 10.49
CA TYR A 184 25.18 35.58 10.35
C TYR A 184 24.09 34.69 9.72
N GLN A 185 23.07 34.36 10.52
CA GLN A 185 22.00 33.47 10.08
C GLN A 185 21.00 34.22 9.21
N VAL A 186 20.86 33.73 7.97
CA VAL A 186 19.90 34.21 6.99
C VAL A 186 18.65 33.34 7.04
N ILE A 187 17.51 33.97 6.85
CA ILE A 187 16.23 33.27 6.64
C ILE A 187 15.72 33.50 5.23
N TYR A 188 14.87 32.59 4.76
CA TYR A 188 14.17 32.81 3.49
C TYR A 188 13.29 34.05 3.55
N GLU A 189 13.19 34.78 2.45
CA GLU A 189 12.30 35.91 2.28
C GLU A 189 10.84 35.56 2.59
N ASP A 190 10.40 34.38 2.18
CA ASP A 190 9.06 33.84 2.41
C ASP A 190 8.66 33.88 3.90
N PHE A 191 9.64 33.76 4.79
CA PHE A 191 9.43 33.77 6.23
C PHE A 191 9.91 35.07 6.92
N ALA A 192 10.19 36.12 6.18
CA ALA A 192 10.57 37.42 6.73
C ALA A 192 9.40 38.06 7.50
N ASN A 193 8.16 37.83 7.08
CA ASN A 193 6.98 38.33 7.79
C ASN A 193 6.68 37.45 9.04
N GLY A 194 6.60 38.10 10.21
CA GLY A 194 6.42 37.42 11.49
C GLY A 194 5.06 36.72 11.64
N GLU A 195 3.97 37.33 11.11
CA GLU A 195 2.65 36.71 11.15
C GLU A 195 2.59 35.46 10.26
N VAL A 196 3.28 35.49 9.11
CA VAL A 196 3.39 34.33 8.21
C VAL A 196 4.12 33.21 8.92
N ARG A 197 5.26 33.47 9.58
CA ARG A 197 6.00 32.47 10.33
C ARG A 197 5.13 31.83 11.43
N GLN A 198 4.42 32.65 12.23
CA GLN A 198 3.58 32.15 13.32
C GLN A 198 2.42 31.29 12.81
N ARG A 199 1.76 31.73 11.74
CA ARG A 199 0.66 30.98 11.12
C ARG A 199 1.14 29.61 10.64
N TYR A 200 2.27 29.55 9.93
CA TYR A 200 2.81 28.30 9.44
C TYR A 200 3.35 27.40 10.56
N ASN A 201 3.96 27.97 11.60
CA ASN A 201 4.39 27.19 12.75
C ASN A 201 3.21 26.47 13.43
N GLN A 202 2.07 27.17 13.61
CA GLN A 202 0.87 26.57 14.19
C GLN A 202 0.26 25.50 13.26
N LYS A 203 0.17 25.77 11.94
CA LYS A 203 -0.37 24.82 10.95
C LYS A 203 0.49 23.57 10.88
N PHE A 204 1.80 23.72 10.73
CA PHE A 204 2.78 22.65 10.65
C PHE A 204 2.69 21.73 11.87
N ARG A 205 2.75 22.30 13.10
CA ARG A 205 2.65 21.50 14.31
C ARG A 205 1.35 20.71 14.39
N LYS A 206 0.24 21.32 14.04
CA LYS A 206 -1.07 20.65 14.03
C LYS A 206 -1.12 19.45 13.07
N VAL A 207 -0.58 19.63 11.86
CA VAL A 207 -0.53 18.54 10.86
C VAL A 207 0.40 17.43 11.31
N ALA A 208 1.61 17.79 11.76
CA ALA A 208 2.58 16.83 12.26
C ALA A 208 2.04 16.02 13.46
N GLU A 209 1.42 16.69 14.46
CA GLU A 209 0.80 16.00 15.60
C GLU A 209 -0.32 15.05 15.17
N GLY A 210 -1.09 15.38 14.13
CA GLY A 210 -2.10 14.47 13.57
C GLY A 210 -1.48 13.16 13.04
N ILE A 211 -0.38 13.26 12.29
CA ILE A 211 0.35 12.10 11.78
C ILE A 211 1.01 11.33 12.93
N ILE A 212 1.68 12.02 13.86
CA ILE A 212 2.34 11.43 15.03
C ILE A 212 1.35 10.63 15.89
N ASN A 213 0.19 11.22 16.21
CA ASN A 213 -0.83 10.56 17.03
C ASN A 213 -1.34 9.26 16.37
N ASN A 214 -1.54 9.26 15.06
CA ASN A 214 -1.93 8.07 14.34
C ASN A 214 -0.80 7.02 14.32
N ALA A 215 0.43 7.46 14.04
CA ALA A 215 1.60 6.58 13.98
C ALA A 215 2.01 6.00 15.34
N SER A 216 1.77 6.70 16.45
CA SER A 216 2.13 6.27 17.80
C SER A 216 1.42 4.99 18.25
N GLY A 217 0.33 4.62 17.59
CA GLY A 217 -0.40 3.36 17.83
C GLY A 217 0.30 2.11 17.31
N PHE A 218 1.29 2.25 16.43
CA PHE A 218 2.04 1.11 15.88
C PHE A 218 3.14 0.65 16.84
N CYS A 219 3.42 -0.67 16.83
CA CYS A 219 4.33 -1.28 17.78
C CYS A 219 5.80 -1.27 17.32
N THR A 220 6.03 -1.27 16.02
CA THR A 220 7.38 -1.38 15.43
C THR A 220 7.79 -0.10 14.70
N ASN A 221 9.10 0.14 14.60
CA ASN A 221 9.64 1.27 13.86
C ASN A 221 9.31 1.15 12.37
N TYR A 222 9.26 -0.08 11.84
CA TYR A 222 8.85 -0.34 10.46
C TYR A 222 7.41 0.14 10.18
N GLU A 223 6.45 -0.26 11.02
CA GLU A 223 5.05 0.15 10.84
C GLU A 223 4.87 1.67 10.93
N LYS A 224 5.59 2.31 11.87
CA LYS A 224 5.61 3.78 12.00
C LYS A 224 6.18 4.43 10.74
N ALA A 225 7.34 3.95 10.28
CA ALA A 225 8.02 4.49 9.11
C ALA A 225 7.17 4.34 7.84
N LEU A 226 6.56 3.16 7.62
CA LEU A 226 5.68 2.91 6.48
C LEU A 226 4.44 3.81 6.51
N TYR A 227 3.83 3.99 7.69
CA TYR A 227 2.68 4.88 7.83
C TYR A 227 3.04 6.34 7.52
N VAL A 228 4.15 6.85 8.07
CA VAL A 228 4.60 8.23 7.85
C VAL A 228 5.02 8.46 6.40
N HIS A 229 5.75 7.52 5.82
CA HIS A 229 6.10 7.51 4.40
C HIS A 229 4.86 7.66 3.52
N ASN A 230 3.88 6.78 3.69
CA ASN A 230 2.63 6.82 2.93
C ASN A 230 1.82 8.10 3.17
N ALA A 231 1.82 8.62 4.40
CA ALA A 231 1.11 9.85 4.73
C ALA A 231 1.72 11.07 4.04
N ILE A 232 3.04 11.10 3.85
CA ILE A 232 3.73 12.20 3.14
C ILE A 232 3.58 12.02 1.64
N CYS A 233 3.92 10.86 1.05
CA CYS A 233 3.87 10.64 -0.39
C CYS A 233 2.44 10.82 -0.96
N ARG A 234 1.41 10.31 -0.27
CA ARG A 234 0.02 10.41 -0.75
C ARG A 234 -0.58 11.82 -0.68
N ASN A 235 -0.02 12.68 0.16
CA ASN A 235 -0.54 14.04 0.36
C ASN A 235 0.39 15.12 -0.21
N ASN A 236 1.45 14.76 -0.89
CA ASN A 236 2.40 15.70 -1.43
C ASN A 236 2.60 15.47 -2.93
N THR A 237 3.06 16.48 -3.64
CA THR A 237 3.47 16.42 -5.05
C THR A 237 4.81 17.11 -5.20
N TYR A 238 5.62 16.64 -6.14
CA TYR A 238 6.91 17.29 -6.38
C TYR A 238 6.73 18.69 -6.95
N ALA A 239 7.33 19.69 -6.32
CA ALA A 239 7.19 21.09 -6.68
C ALA A 239 8.06 21.42 -7.90
N ASN A 240 7.44 21.56 -9.07
CA ASN A 240 8.08 22.03 -10.29
C ASN A 240 7.52 23.40 -10.69
N GLU A 241 8.34 24.20 -11.39
CA GLU A 241 7.89 25.42 -12.06
C GLU A 241 6.88 25.08 -13.19
N GLU A 242 6.34 26.09 -13.85
CA GLU A 242 5.37 25.90 -14.94
C GLU A 242 5.87 25.04 -16.11
N ASP A 243 7.17 24.85 -16.23
CA ASP A 243 7.76 23.96 -17.24
C ASP A 243 7.63 22.46 -16.89
N GLY A 244 7.21 22.15 -15.67
CA GLY A 244 7.05 20.78 -15.17
C GLY A 244 8.36 20.01 -14.93
N ILE A 245 9.51 20.65 -15.05
CA ILE A 245 10.85 20.03 -14.97
C ILE A 245 11.73 20.71 -13.94
N THR A 246 11.73 22.05 -13.92
CA THR A 246 12.59 22.84 -13.01
C THR A 246 12.02 22.80 -11.60
N PRO A 247 12.77 22.34 -10.58
CA PRO A 247 12.33 22.39 -9.21
C PRO A 247 12.05 23.82 -8.74
N VAL A 248 10.97 24.01 -7.98
CA VAL A 248 10.65 25.31 -7.37
C VAL A 248 11.66 25.62 -6.26
N ASP A 249 12.36 26.74 -6.39
CA ASP A 249 13.37 27.22 -5.45
C ASP A 249 12.85 28.34 -4.56
N ASN A 250 12.22 27.97 -3.44
CA ASN A 250 11.78 28.91 -2.40
C ASN A 250 11.76 28.27 -1.02
N GLY A 251 11.60 29.07 0.04
CA GLY A 251 11.63 28.57 1.41
C GLY A 251 10.46 27.63 1.75
N PHE A 252 9.36 27.69 1.04
CA PHE A 252 8.27 26.73 1.25
C PHE A 252 8.64 25.34 0.72
N SER A 253 9.09 25.26 -0.54
CA SER A 253 9.38 23.98 -1.21
C SER A 253 10.54 23.23 -0.54
N HIS A 254 11.51 23.93 0.03
CA HIS A 254 12.67 23.37 0.71
C HIS A 254 12.49 23.06 2.19
N SER A 255 11.29 23.22 2.73
CA SER A 255 11.04 23.05 4.17
C SER A 255 9.88 22.11 4.46
N VAL A 256 9.75 21.73 5.73
CA VAL A 256 8.59 20.95 6.21
C VAL A 256 7.24 21.61 5.88
N ILE A 257 7.24 22.91 5.59
CA ILE A 257 6.01 23.65 5.26
C ILE A 257 5.48 23.23 3.89
N GLY A 258 6.35 23.02 2.93
CA GLY A 258 5.95 22.51 1.62
C GLY A 258 5.23 21.17 1.74
N ALA A 259 5.89 20.20 2.35
CA ALA A 259 5.37 18.84 2.45
C ALA A 259 4.13 18.72 3.37
N LEU A 260 4.12 19.39 4.53
CA LEU A 260 3.06 19.19 5.53
C LEU A 260 1.95 20.24 5.51
N CYS A 261 2.19 21.40 4.89
CA CYS A 261 1.20 22.46 4.89
C CYS A 261 0.67 22.83 3.50
N ASN A 262 1.53 22.78 2.49
CA ASN A 262 1.18 23.21 1.14
C ASN A 262 0.96 22.02 0.19
N ASN A 263 1.31 20.80 0.63
CA ASN A 263 1.21 19.56 -0.13
C ASN A 263 2.00 19.62 -1.46
N SER A 264 3.08 20.39 -1.47
CA SER A 264 3.99 20.52 -2.62
C SER A 264 5.36 20.90 -2.13
N SER A 265 6.36 20.08 -2.39
CA SER A 265 7.76 20.29 -1.97
C SER A 265 8.75 19.62 -2.91
N VAL A 266 10.01 20.02 -2.81
CA VAL A 266 11.13 19.31 -3.43
C VAL A 266 11.69 18.29 -2.45
N CYS A 267 12.73 17.54 -2.83
CA CYS A 267 13.31 16.46 -2.02
C CYS A 267 13.65 16.87 -0.58
N ASP A 268 14.16 18.09 -0.37
CA ASP A 268 14.40 18.62 0.98
C ASP A 268 13.17 18.65 1.87
N GLY A 269 12.01 19.07 1.32
CA GLY A 269 10.78 19.16 2.07
C GLY A 269 10.25 17.79 2.46
N TYR A 270 10.31 16.80 1.54
CA TYR A 270 9.96 15.41 1.82
C TYR A 270 10.83 14.85 2.95
N ALA A 271 12.15 14.93 2.78
CA ALA A 271 13.09 14.35 3.72
C ALA A 271 13.04 15.01 5.11
N LYS A 272 12.91 16.34 5.17
CA LYS A 272 12.78 17.10 6.42
C LYS A 272 11.47 16.80 7.16
N ALA A 273 10.37 16.63 6.43
CA ALA A 273 9.08 16.26 7.01
C ALA A 273 9.11 14.86 7.63
N PHE A 274 9.68 13.90 6.90
CA PHE A 274 9.84 12.53 7.38
C PHE A 274 10.76 12.48 8.60
N GLN A 275 11.93 13.12 8.55
CA GLN A 275 12.87 13.21 9.65
C GLN A 275 12.21 13.77 10.93
N TYR A 276 11.52 14.90 10.82
CA TYR A 276 10.88 15.53 11.95
C TYR A 276 9.87 14.61 12.64
N ILE A 277 9.00 13.99 11.86
CA ILE A 277 7.94 13.12 12.40
C ILE A 277 8.54 11.84 13.01
N MET A 278 9.51 11.21 12.34
CA MET A 278 10.14 9.98 12.85
C MET A 278 10.89 10.25 14.15
N ASN A 279 11.67 11.33 14.25
CA ASN A 279 12.35 11.71 15.48
C ASN A 279 11.35 12.00 16.62
N ARG A 280 10.21 12.63 16.34
CA ARG A 280 9.14 12.85 17.32
C ARG A 280 8.45 11.55 17.76
N LEU A 281 8.50 10.50 16.94
CA LEU A 281 8.03 9.14 17.28
C LEU A 281 9.07 8.31 18.03
N GLY A 282 10.24 8.89 18.35
CA GLY A 282 11.34 8.22 19.03
C GLY A 282 12.12 7.26 18.13
N VAL A 283 12.10 7.44 16.83
CA VAL A 283 12.87 6.68 15.85
C VAL A 283 14.00 7.57 15.32
N ASP A 284 15.25 7.17 15.54
CA ASP A 284 16.40 7.92 15.07
C ASP A 284 16.38 8.02 13.54
N CYS A 285 16.22 9.24 13.03
CA CYS A 285 16.12 9.54 11.61
C CYS A 285 16.99 10.75 11.24
N LEU A 286 17.89 10.56 10.30
CA LEU A 286 18.84 11.53 9.82
C LEU A 286 18.40 12.09 8.46
N LEU A 287 18.65 13.37 8.24
CA LEU A 287 18.63 13.96 6.91
C LEU A 287 20.02 13.76 6.25
N ILE A 288 20.04 13.14 5.10
CA ILE A 288 21.22 12.97 4.28
C ILE A 288 21.06 13.83 3.03
N THR A 289 22.11 14.60 2.72
CA THR A 289 22.21 15.32 1.45
C THR A 289 23.33 14.72 0.61
N GLY A 290 23.22 14.79 -0.71
CA GLY A 290 24.24 14.19 -1.56
C GLY A 290 23.97 14.36 -3.05
N ASP A 291 24.51 13.44 -3.82
CA ASP A 291 24.34 13.33 -5.25
C ASP A 291 23.54 12.06 -5.61
N ALA A 292 22.49 12.23 -6.39
CA ALA A 292 21.70 11.16 -6.97
C ALA A 292 21.39 11.47 -8.45
N GLY A 293 22.45 11.71 -9.23
CA GLY A 293 22.36 12.28 -10.57
C GLY A 293 22.16 13.80 -10.58
N GLY A 294 22.32 14.43 -9.40
CA GLY A 294 22.20 15.84 -9.09
C GLY A 294 22.07 16.05 -7.59
N SER A 295 21.96 17.32 -7.15
CA SER A 295 21.79 17.64 -5.73
C SER A 295 20.49 17.05 -5.18
N HIS A 296 20.55 16.19 -4.16
CA HIS A 296 19.42 15.44 -3.65
C HIS A 296 19.45 15.29 -2.12
N ALA A 297 18.28 15.03 -1.53
CA ALA A 297 18.12 14.82 -0.10
C ALA A 297 17.19 13.62 0.18
N TRP A 298 17.58 12.80 1.14
CA TRP A 298 16.86 11.60 1.57
C TRP A 298 17.07 11.35 3.05
N ASN A 299 16.59 10.21 3.56
CA ASN A 299 16.71 9.88 4.98
C ASN A 299 17.47 8.58 5.22
N MET A 300 17.99 8.47 6.42
CA MET A 300 18.57 7.28 7.02
C MET A 300 18.00 7.11 8.40
N LEU A 301 17.47 5.93 8.75
CA LEU A 301 16.78 5.72 10.02
C LEU A 301 17.11 4.38 10.66
N GLN A 302 17.04 4.32 11.99
CA GLN A 302 17.30 3.11 12.77
C GLN A 302 16.02 2.27 12.89
N MET A 303 16.15 0.98 12.53
CA MET A 303 15.04 0.03 12.65
C MET A 303 15.07 -0.77 13.94
N ASP A 304 14.11 -1.67 14.10
CA ASP A 304 13.90 -2.49 15.31
C ASP A 304 15.04 -3.50 15.57
N ASP A 305 15.90 -3.72 14.60
CA ASP A 305 17.12 -4.56 14.69
C ASP A 305 18.38 -3.74 15.07
N GLU A 306 18.20 -2.48 15.44
CA GLU A 306 19.24 -1.51 15.79
C GLU A 306 20.18 -1.12 14.63
N LYS A 307 19.91 -1.56 13.41
CA LYS A 307 20.66 -1.17 12.20
C LYS A 307 19.98 0.00 11.48
N TYR A 308 20.78 0.65 10.64
CA TYR A 308 20.30 1.79 9.86
C TYR A 308 20.02 1.42 8.41
N TYR A 309 18.96 2.03 7.87
CA TYR A 309 18.46 1.83 6.49
C TYR A 309 18.19 3.16 5.82
N PHE A 310 18.37 3.21 4.50
CA PHE A 310 18.00 4.38 3.72
C PHE A 310 16.53 4.37 3.31
N VAL A 311 15.96 5.57 3.18
CA VAL A 311 14.61 5.79 2.62
C VAL A 311 14.62 7.07 1.80
N ASP A 312 14.10 7.02 0.57
CA ASP A 312 13.89 8.19 -0.27
C ASP A 312 12.42 8.33 -0.68
N LEU A 313 11.70 9.17 0.04
CA LEU A 313 10.29 9.44 -0.22
C LEU A 313 10.07 10.12 -1.57
N THR A 314 11.04 10.91 -2.04
CA THR A 314 10.93 11.66 -3.29
C THR A 314 10.92 10.74 -4.51
N TRP A 315 11.78 9.73 -4.48
CA TRP A 315 11.84 8.74 -5.55
C TRP A 315 10.76 7.67 -5.43
N ASP A 316 10.18 7.51 -4.24
CA ASP A 316 9.01 6.65 -4.01
C ASP A 316 7.67 7.34 -4.33
N ASP A 317 7.65 8.67 -4.49
CA ASP A 317 6.49 9.44 -4.95
C ASP A 317 6.60 9.73 -6.45
N LEU A 318 5.94 8.94 -7.27
CA LEU A 318 6.02 9.05 -8.73
C LEU A 318 5.11 10.14 -9.32
N ASP A 319 4.30 10.85 -8.52
CA ASP A 319 3.29 11.84 -8.96
C ASP A 319 2.38 11.30 -10.07
N SER A 320 2.22 10.00 -10.14
CA SER A 320 1.43 9.34 -11.18
C SER A 320 0.00 9.09 -10.72
N THR A 321 -0.96 9.38 -11.58
CA THR A 321 -2.37 9.04 -11.32
C THR A 321 -2.63 7.53 -11.35
N SER A 322 -1.72 6.75 -11.91
CA SER A 322 -1.82 5.30 -12.05
C SER A 322 -1.13 4.53 -10.92
N VAL A 323 -0.21 5.17 -10.21
CA VAL A 323 0.57 4.60 -9.10
C VAL A 323 0.33 5.42 -7.85
N ASP A 324 0.04 4.77 -6.73
CA ASP A 324 -0.19 5.45 -5.46
C ASP A 324 1.13 5.86 -4.81
N VAL A 325 1.98 4.88 -4.52
CA VAL A 325 3.32 5.04 -3.96
C VAL A 325 4.23 3.94 -4.50
N PHE A 326 5.46 4.29 -4.80
CA PHE A 326 6.52 3.34 -5.17
C PHE A 326 7.36 3.04 -3.92
N TYR A 327 7.70 1.82 -3.64
CA TYR A 327 8.43 1.48 -2.41
C TYR A 327 9.84 0.94 -2.69
N LYS A 328 10.40 1.26 -3.86
CA LYS A 328 11.71 0.73 -4.27
C LYS A 328 12.86 1.31 -3.43
N TYR A 329 12.66 2.52 -2.96
CA TYR A 329 13.63 3.22 -2.12
C TYR A 329 13.24 3.23 -0.63
N PHE A 330 12.27 2.38 -0.26
CA PHE A 330 11.90 2.15 1.13
C PHE A 330 12.68 0.95 1.69
N MET A 331 13.83 1.24 2.28
CA MET A 331 14.73 0.29 2.98
C MET A 331 15.29 -0.85 2.11
N PRO A 332 15.76 -0.61 0.88
CA PRO A 332 16.53 -1.61 0.16
C PRO A 332 17.87 -1.87 0.87
N SER A 333 18.67 -2.84 0.40
CA SER A 333 20.03 -3.01 0.92
C SER A 333 20.91 -1.77 0.71
N GLY A 334 21.89 -1.56 1.58
CA GLY A 334 22.82 -0.44 1.48
C GLY A 334 23.52 -0.39 0.11
N THR A 335 23.98 -1.53 -0.39
CA THR A 335 24.61 -1.63 -1.72
C THR A 335 23.65 -1.22 -2.85
N GLU A 336 22.40 -1.66 -2.80
CA GLU A 336 21.41 -1.29 -3.82
C GLU A 336 21.14 0.23 -3.80
N PHE A 337 20.88 0.82 -2.64
CA PHE A 337 20.62 2.24 -2.51
C PHE A 337 21.80 3.09 -2.95
N LEU A 338 23.02 2.75 -2.49
CA LEU A 338 24.25 3.49 -2.82
C LEU A 338 24.71 3.30 -4.28
N SER A 339 24.08 2.42 -5.06
CA SER A 339 24.31 2.33 -6.50
C SER A 339 23.84 3.58 -7.26
N THR A 340 22.92 4.32 -6.69
CA THR A 340 22.32 5.54 -7.28
C THR A 340 22.52 6.79 -6.43
N HIS A 341 22.86 6.65 -5.14
CA HIS A 341 22.98 7.76 -4.19
C HIS A 341 24.38 7.82 -3.58
N THR A 342 24.95 9.01 -3.50
CA THR A 342 26.26 9.27 -2.88
C THR A 342 26.11 10.30 -1.77
N PRO A 343 26.21 9.92 -0.48
CA PRO A 343 26.13 10.85 0.64
C PRO A 343 27.29 11.86 0.62
N LEU A 344 26.99 13.13 0.89
CA LEU A 344 27.96 14.20 1.02
C LEU A 344 27.79 14.90 2.37
N SER A 345 28.85 15.53 2.89
CA SER A 345 28.75 16.30 4.14
C SER A 345 27.74 17.44 3.98
N PRO A 346 27.13 17.90 5.10
CA PRO A 346 26.11 18.95 5.07
C PRO A 346 26.48 20.19 4.26
N SER A 347 27.74 20.58 4.28
CA SER A 347 28.30 21.71 3.51
C SER A 347 29.07 21.29 2.25
N LYS A 348 29.09 19.99 1.91
CA LYS A 348 29.93 19.39 0.85
C LYS A 348 31.44 19.58 1.08
N PHE A 349 31.86 19.93 2.29
CA PHE A 349 33.26 20.23 2.65
C PHE A 349 34.09 18.97 2.91
N LYS A 350 33.51 17.91 3.47
CA LYS A 350 34.16 16.64 3.81
C LYS A 350 33.88 15.59 2.75
N SER A 351 34.90 15.19 1.99
CA SER A 351 34.76 14.13 0.97
C SER A 351 34.61 12.72 1.54
N ASP A 352 34.99 12.52 2.81
CA ASP A 352 34.92 11.24 3.54
C ASP A 352 33.72 11.16 4.47
N PHE A 353 32.69 11.99 4.27
CA PHE A 353 31.52 12.09 5.13
C PHE A 353 30.83 10.75 5.35
N ALA A 354 30.75 9.89 4.31
CA ALA A 354 30.14 8.57 4.44
C ALA A 354 30.78 7.71 5.56
N SER A 355 32.07 7.96 5.89
CA SER A 355 32.75 7.24 6.99
C SER A 355 32.31 7.67 8.39
N TYR A 356 31.58 8.79 8.51
CA TYR A 356 31.01 9.27 9.78
C TYR A 356 29.57 8.83 10.00
N LEU A 357 28.90 8.35 8.95
CA LEU A 357 27.55 7.81 9.07
C LEU A 357 27.54 6.53 9.93
N PRO A 358 26.43 6.23 10.58
CA PRO A 358 26.20 4.90 11.13
C PRO A 358 26.38 3.82 10.08
N GLU A 359 26.69 2.60 10.52
CA GLU A 359 26.81 1.44 9.61
C GLU A 359 25.46 1.14 8.96
N ILE A 360 25.46 1.10 7.62
CA ILE A 360 24.29 0.78 6.82
C ILE A 360 24.10 -0.72 6.73
N SER A 361 22.88 -1.16 6.89
CA SER A 361 22.51 -2.56 6.73
C SER A 361 22.57 -2.99 5.26
N GLU A 362 23.21 -4.13 5.03
CA GLU A 362 23.14 -4.85 3.75
C GLU A 362 21.94 -5.83 3.72
N ASP A 363 21.22 -5.96 4.82
CA ASP A 363 20.00 -6.77 4.90
C ASP A 363 18.81 -5.98 4.32
N ASP A 364 18.11 -6.58 3.39
CA ASP A 364 16.92 -6.03 2.74
C ASP A 364 15.60 -6.60 3.26
N SER A 365 15.64 -7.29 4.40
CA SER A 365 14.44 -7.89 5.04
C SER A 365 13.39 -6.84 5.46
N PHE A 366 13.77 -5.58 5.59
CA PHE A 366 12.89 -4.45 5.82
C PHE A 366 12.46 -3.74 4.53
N SER A 367 12.97 -4.11 3.35
CA SER A 367 12.44 -3.58 2.10
C SER A 367 10.96 -3.95 1.96
N PHE A 368 10.15 -3.01 1.47
CA PHE A 368 8.70 -3.18 1.41
C PHE A 368 8.29 -4.48 0.69
N TYR A 369 8.81 -4.71 -0.50
CA TYR A 369 8.38 -5.85 -1.32
C TYR A 369 8.72 -7.20 -0.71
N LYS A 370 9.85 -7.31 0.00
CA LYS A 370 10.22 -8.54 0.72
C LYS A 370 9.45 -8.68 2.03
N LYS A 371 9.29 -7.60 2.76
CA LYS A 371 8.57 -7.59 4.03
C LYS A 371 7.10 -7.93 3.87
N GLU A 372 6.46 -7.40 2.82
CA GLU A 372 5.07 -7.66 2.50
C GLU A 372 4.85 -8.94 1.68
N GLY A 373 5.93 -9.61 1.24
CA GLY A 373 5.88 -10.90 0.53
C GLY A 373 5.37 -10.80 -0.91
N VAL A 374 5.61 -9.68 -1.58
CA VAL A 374 5.18 -9.41 -2.96
C VAL A 374 6.37 -9.30 -3.93
N CYS A 375 7.43 -10.07 -3.69
CA CYS A 375 8.60 -10.17 -4.56
C CYS A 375 8.59 -11.52 -5.31
N ILE A 376 8.78 -11.49 -6.62
CA ILE A 376 8.87 -12.67 -7.49
C ILE A 376 10.31 -12.84 -7.98
N ASN A 377 10.97 -13.91 -7.57
CA ASN A 377 12.36 -14.19 -7.97
C ASN A 377 12.48 -14.77 -9.38
N GLU A 378 11.50 -15.56 -9.81
CA GLU A 378 11.43 -16.16 -11.15
C GLU A 378 10.02 -16.02 -11.68
N TYR A 379 9.88 -15.41 -12.85
CA TYR A 379 8.58 -15.18 -13.46
C TYR A 379 7.96 -16.49 -13.96
N SER A 380 6.74 -16.72 -13.54
CA SER A 380 5.78 -17.59 -14.21
C SER A 380 4.39 -16.96 -14.06
N LEU A 381 3.48 -17.28 -14.98
CA LEU A 381 2.10 -16.79 -14.87
C LEU A 381 1.45 -17.23 -13.55
N GLU A 382 1.78 -18.44 -13.06
CA GLU A 382 1.29 -18.96 -11.78
C GLU A 382 1.81 -18.13 -10.59
N ASN A 383 3.13 -17.83 -10.54
CA ASN A 383 3.71 -16.98 -9.50
C ASN A 383 3.12 -15.58 -9.52
N TYR A 384 2.97 -15.01 -10.72
CA TYR A 384 2.34 -13.71 -10.90
C TYR A 384 0.88 -13.69 -10.42
N ALA A 385 0.09 -14.67 -10.85
CA ALA A 385 -1.30 -14.79 -10.43
C ALA A 385 -1.44 -14.98 -8.91
N PHE A 386 -0.54 -15.73 -8.29
CA PHE A 386 -0.48 -15.89 -6.84
C PHE A 386 -0.13 -14.57 -6.13
N ALA A 387 0.87 -13.83 -6.63
CA ALA A 387 1.26 -12.54 -6.07
C ALA A 387 0.17 -11.48 -6.23
N VAL A 388 -0.53 -11.41 -7.37
CA VAL A 388 -1.69 -10.53 -7.57
C VAL A 388 -2.76 -10.80 -6.51
N ARG A 389 -3.05 -12.06 -6.22
CA ARG A 389 -4.03 -12.40 -5.17
C ARG A 389 -3.59 -12.01 -3.78
N ASN A 390 -2.32 -12.25 -3.45
CA ASN A 390 -1.80 -11.93 -2.11
C ASN A 390 -1.64 -10.43 -1.88
N SER A 391 -1.34 -9.67 -2.93
CA SER A 391 -1.23 -8.21 -2.86
C SER A 391 -2.56 -7.47 -3.08
N PHE A 392 -3.62 -8.22 -3.37
CA PHE A 392 -4.94 -7.65 -3.60
C PHE A 392 -5.58 -7.23 -2.27
N GLU A 393 -5.71 -5.94 -2.04
CA GLU A 393 -6.50 -5.37 -0.95
C GLU A 393 -7.81 -4.82 -1.51
N LEU A 394 -8.92 -5.42 -1.07
CA LEU A 394 -10.25 -4.82 -1.26
C LEU A 394 -10.36 -3.62 -0.34
N LEU A 395 -10.41 -2.43 -0.91
CA LEU A 395 -10.73 -1.24 -0.16
C LEU A 395 -12.21 -1.30 0.22
N SER A 396 -12.48 -1.47 1.51
CA SER A 396 -13.78 -1.22 2.08
C SER A 396 -13.97 0.29 2.20
N GLY A 397 -15.05 0.83 1.65
CA GLY A 397 -15.42 2.22 1.80
C GLY A 397 -15.31 3.07 0.52
N ASP A 398 -15.29 4.39 0.69
CA ASP A 398 -15.48 5.38 -0.38
C ASP A 398 -14.30 5.55 -1.35
N ALA A 399 -13.15 4.94 -1.11
CA ALA A 399 -11.96 5.11 -1.95
C ALA A 399 -12.14 4.59 -3.38
N GLY A 400 -13.00 3.58 -3.59
CA GLY A 400 -13.41 3.10 -4.90
C GLY A 400 -12.34 2.43 -5.75
N TYR A 401 -11.18 2.11 -5.17
CA TYR A 401 -10.11 1.37 -5.86
C TYR A 401 -9.26 0.54 -4.89
N THR A 402 -8.55 -0.43 -5.44
CA THR A 402 -7.52 -1.23 -4.78
C THR A 402 -6.23 -1.14 -5.57
N VAL A 403 -5.11 -1.09 -4.90
CA VAL A 403 -3.77 -1.03 -5.49
C VAL A 403 -2.96 -2.25 -5.06
N GLY A 404 -2.28 -2.88 -6.01
CA GLY A 404 -1.33 -3.95 -5.74
C GLY A 404 0.04 -3.65 -6.32
N TYR A 405 1.07 -4.25 -5.72
CA TYR A 405 2.48 -4.06 -6.05
C TYR A 405 3.16 -5.42 -6.18
N ILE A 406 3.98 -5.61 -7.21
CA ILE A 406 4.79 -6.81 -7.37
C ILE A 406 6.17 -6.39 -7.87
N ASP A 407 7.21 -6.73 -7.14
CA ASP A 407 8.59 -6.51 -7.54
C ASP A 407 9.20 -7.80 -8.11
N PHE A 408 9.94 -7.67 -9.20
CA PHE A 408 10.60 -8.79 -9.86
C PHE A 408 12.11 -8.69 -9.68
N SER A 409 12.74 -9.81 -9.32
CA SER A 409 14.21 -9.87 -9.21
C SER A 409 14.91 -9.93 -10.57
N GLU A 410 14.16 -10.12 -11.65
CA GLU A 410 14.65 -10.21 -13.03
C GLU A 410 13.91 -9.26 -13.97
N ASN A 411 14.51 -8.98 -15.12
CA ASN A 411 13.87 -8.16 -16.15
C ASN A 411 12.74 -8.94 -16.81
N ILE A 412 11.58 -8.34 -16.92
CA ILE A 412 10.38 -8.90 -17.53
C ILE A 412 10.31 -8.53 -19.01
N SER A 413 10.20 -9.54 -19.88
CA SER A 413 10.09 -9.33 -21.32
C SER A 413 8.73 -8.72 -21.73
N ASP A 414 8.64 -8.16 -22.93
CA ASP A 414 7.39 -7.58 -23.40
C ASP A 414 6.30 -8.64 -23.63
N GLU A 415 6.68 -9.88 -23.96
CA GLU A 415 5.74 -10.99 -24.02
C GLU A 415 5.16 -11.29 -22.64
N GLN A 416 6.01 -11.35 -21.61
CA GLN A 416 5.58 -11.57 -20.22
C GLN A 416 4.71 -10.42 -19.71
N LYS A 417 5.06 -9.15 -20.02
CA LYS A 417 4.22 -7.97 -19.70
C LYS A 417 2.83 -8.09 -20.36
N ASN A 418 2.76 -8.54 -21.61
CA ASN A 418 1.48 -8.74 -22.28
C ASN A 418 0.65 -9.87 -21.66
N GLU A 419 1.28 -10.96 -21.24
CA GLU A 419 0.63 -12.07 -20.54
C GLU A 419 0.07 -11.59 -19.19
N MET A 420 0.86 -10.83 -18.41
CA MET A 420 0.43 -10.19 -17.17
C MET A 420 -0.77 -9.28 -17.36
N LEU A 421 -0.75 -8.47 -18.43
CA LEU A 421 -1.85 -7.58 -18.80
C LEU A 421 -3.13 -8.34 -19.11
N GLN A 422 -3.04 -9.40 -19.94
CA GLN A 422 -4.19 -10.22 -20.30
C GLN A 422 -4.79 -10.86 -19.05
N TYR A 423 -3.94 -11.41 -18.17
CA TYR A 423 -4.39 -11.97 -16.91
C TYR A 423 -5.11 -10.93 -16.04
N LEU A 424 -4.49 -9.78 -15.79
CA LEU A 424 -5.09 -8.75 -14.92
C LEU A 424 -6.39 -8.19 -15.51
N THR A 425 -6.46 -8.01 -16.82
CA THR A 425 -7.68 -7.54 -17.50
C THR A 425 -8.81 -8.55 -17.37
N SER A 426 -8.51 -9.83 -17.54
CA SER A 426 -9.46 -10.92 -17.33
C SER A 426 -9.89 -10.97 -15.86
N PHE A 427 -8.95 -10.93 -14.93
CA PHE A 427 -9.22 -10.91 -13.50
C PHE A 427 -10.10 -9.72 -13.10
N ALA A 428 -9.79 -8.50 -13.53
CA ALA A 428 -10.59 -7.31 -13.23
C ALA A 428 -12.00 -7.36 -13.83
N SER A 429 -12.11 -7.84 -15.09
CA SER A 429 -13.43 -7.98 -15.74
C SER A 429 -14.30 -9.03 -15.08
N MET A 430 -13.67 -9.93 -14.38
CA MET A 430 -14.33 -10.95 -13.59
C MET A 430 -14.74 -10.45 -12.19
N LEU A 431 -14.17 -9.41 -11.62
CA LEU A 431 -14.51 -8.91 -10.29
C LEU A 431 -15.83 -8.12 -10.29
N GLU A 432 -16.75 -8.50 -9.41
CA GLU A 432 -18.03 -7.85 -9.23
C GLU A 432 -18.43 -7.91 -7.74
N CYS A 433 -19.07 -6.93 -7.20
CA CYS A 433 -19.57 -6.94 -5.83
C CYS A 433 -21.10 -7.19 -5.83
N SER A 434 -21.61 -7.74 -4.74
CA SER A 434 -23.06 -7.98 -4.55
C SER A 434 -23.92 -6.72 -4.73
N ASP A 435 -23.35 -5.55 -4.45
CA ASP A 435 -23.99 -4.25 -4.62
C ASP A 435 -23.96 -3.69 -6.06
N GLY A 436 -23.49 -4.49 -7.03
CA GLY A 436 -23.53 -4.16 -8.45
C GLY A 436 -22.39 -3.31 -8.96
N PHE A 437 -21.22 -3.38 -8.32
CA PHE A 437 -20.01 -2.74 -8.83
C PHE A 437 -19.15 -3.71 -9.63
N LYS A 438 -18.57 -3.22 -10.72
CA LYS A 438 -17.55 -3.90 -11.54
C LYS A 438 -16.21 -3.21 -11.36
N PHE A 439 -15.13 -3.89 -11.76
CA PHE A 439 -13.80 -3.33 -11.66
C PHE A 439 -13.20 -3.10 -13.04
N ARG A 440 -12.42 -2.04 -13.15
CA ARG A 440 -11.54 -1.78 -14.29
C ARG A 440 -10.11 -1.87 -13.83
N ALA A 441 -9.28 -2.61 -14.54
CA ALA A 441 -7.85 -2.66 -14.30
C ALA A 441 -7.14 -1.52 -15.00
N SER A 442 -6.17 -0.95 -14.33
CA SER A 442 -5.06 -0.22 -14.93
C SER A 442 -3.76 -0.73 -14.32
N PHE A 443 -2.69 -0.63 -15.06
CA PHE A 443 -1.39 -1.08 -14.57
C PHE A 443 -0.30 -0.22 -15.16
N SER A 444 0.83 -0.21 -14.49
CA SER A 444 2.06 0.41 -14.96
C SER A 444 3.26 -0.42 -14.53
N PHE A 445 4.33 -0.26 -15.24
CA PHE A 445 5.57 -0.95 -14.98
C PHE A 445 6.67 0.09 -14.88
N TYR A 446 7.37 0.10 -13.76
CA TYR A 446 8.48 1.01 -13.54
C TYR A 446 9.67 0.22 -13.04
N GLN A 447 10.79 0.27 -13.77
CA GLN A 447 11.93 -0.62 -13.55
C GLN A 447 11.44 -2.09 -13.52
N ASN A 448 11.71 -2.82 -12.43
CA ASN A 448 11.26 -4.20 -12.24
C ASN A 448 10.00 -4.30 -11.36
N THR A 449 9.37 -3.19 -11.04
CA THR A 449 8.17 -3.18 -10.21
C THR A 449 6.92 -2.97 -11.03
N TYR A 450 5.98 -3.86 -10.84
CA TYR A 450 4.67 -3.84 -11.46
C TYR A 450 3.64 -3.28 -10.50
N PHE A 451 2.87 -2.33 -10.97
CA PHE A 451 1.77 -1.70 -10.24
C PHE A 451 0.48 -2.02 -10.95
N TYR A 452 -0.53 -2.38 -10.20
CA TYR A 452 -1.87 -2.47 -10.75
C TYR A 452 -2.87 -1.81 -9.82
N LYS A 453 -3.91 -1.26 -10.44
CA LYS A 453 -5.02 -0.60 -9.75
C LYS A 453 -6.33 -1.16 -10.28
N LEU A 454 -7.15 -1.65 -9.38
CA LEU A 454 -8.50 -2.08 -9.69
C LEU A 454 -9.47 -1.01 -9.22
N ARG A 455 -10.10 -0.33 -10.16
CA ARG A 455 -11.07 0.73 -9.87
C ARG A 455 -12.48 0.18 -9.88
N LYS A 456 -13.22 0.45 -8.82
CA LYS A 456 -14.63 0.13 -8.68
C LYS A 456 -15.47 1.05 -9.59
N LEU A 457 -16.34 0.49 -10.41
CA LEU A 457 -17.25 1.21 -11.31
C LEU A 457 -18.68 0.81 -11.01
N SER A 458 -19.60 1.78 -10.91
CA SER A 458 -21.02 1.45 -10.75
C SER A 458 -21.59 0.82 -12.01
N CYS A 459 -22.40 -0.22 -11.87
CA CYS A 459 -23.22 -0.74 -12.97
C CYS A 459 -24.47 0.15 -13.15
N SER A 460 -24.80 0.44 -14.39
CA SER A 460 -25.94 1.32 -14.72
C SER A 460 -27.27 0.56 -14.82
N GLU A 461 -27.25 -0.76 -15.09
CA GLU A 461 -28.45 -1.56 -15.41
C GLU A 461 -28.54 -2.80 -14.54
N ASP A 462 -29.77 -3.17 -14.19
CA ASP A 462 -30.05 -4.43 -13.52
C ASP A 462 -29.96 -5.58 -14.53
N THR A 463 -29.23 -6.62 -14.18
CA THR A 463 -28.94 -7.76 -15.08
C THR A 463 -29.56 -9.06 -14.62
N VAL A 464 -30.17 -9.06 -13.43
CA VAL A 464 -30.84 -10.21 -12.84
C VAL A 464 -32.21 -9.79 -12.32
N LEU A 465 -33.25 -10.47 -12.76
CA LEU A 465 -34.62 -10.28 -12.27
C LEU A 465 -35.02 -11.51 -11.48
N VAL A 466 -35.54 -11.31 -10.29
CA VAL A 466 -36.07 -12.40 -9.44
C VAL A 466 -37.56 -12.30 -9.36
N TYR A 467 -38.26 -13.43 -9.63
CA TYR A 467 -39.68 -13.58 -9.47
C TYR A 467 -39.94 -14.56 -8.36
N LYS A 468 -40.95 -14.28 -7.55
CA LYS A 468 -41.47 -15.17 -6.53
C LYS A 468 -42.92 -15.53 -6.88
N ASN A 469 -43.20 -16.83 -7.13
CA ASN A 469 -44.51 -17.28 -7.56
C ASN A 469 -45.05 -16.44 -8.75
N ASP A 470 -44.24 -16.21 -9.77
CA ASP A 470 -44.50 -15.44 -10.98
C ASP A 470 -44.68 -13.91 -10.82
N GLU A 471 -44.57 -13.38 -9.60
CA GLU A 471 -44.58 -11.93 -9.35
C GLU A 471 -43.12 -11.40 -9.20
N LEU A 472 -42.85 -10.23 -9.77
CA LEU A 472 -41.52 -9.61 -9.65
C LEU A 472 -41.21 -9.35 -8.18
N TYR A 473 -40.19 -10.05 -7.65
CA TYR A 473 -39.72 -9.94 -6.28
C TYR A 473 -38.67 -8.83 -6.17
N GLY A 474 -37.73 -8.75 -7.12
CA GLY A 474 -36.70 -7.74 -7.16
C GLY A 474 -35.89 -7.72 -8.46
N SER A 475 -35.12 -6.66 -8.64
CA SER A 475 -34.17 -6.52 -9.74
C SER A 475 -32.78 -6.21 -9.16
N TYR A 476 -31.76 -6.87 -9.70
CA TYR A 476 -30.42 -6.89 -9.14
C TYR A 476 -29.37 -6.69 -10.22
N LYS A 477 -28.25 -6.11 -9.82
CA LYS A 477 -27.13 -5.93 -10.71
C LYS A 477 -26.23 -7.17 -10.82
N THR A 478 -26.35 -8.09 -9.84
CA THR A 478 -25.53 -9.31 -9.81
C THR A 478 -26.36 -10.52 -9.37
N LEU A 479 -25.92 -11.70 -9.82
CA LEU A 479 -26.53 -12.95 -9.40
C LEU A 479 -26.33 -13.21 -7.89
N THR A 480 -25.16 -12.87 -7.35
CA THR A 480 -24.91 -13.00 -5.90
C THR A 480 -25.85 -12.14 -5.09
N GLY A 481 -26.01 -10.85 -5.45
CA GLY A 481 -26.96 -9.97 -4.76
C GLY A 481 -28.40 -10.46 -4.84
N ALA A 482 -28.77 -11.07 -5.95
CA ALA A 482 -30.09 -11.70 -6.10
C ALA A 482 -30.27 -12.92 -5.17
N ILE A 483 -29.27 -13.80 -5.11
CA ILE A 483 -29.30 -15.00 -4.27
C ILE A 483 -29.30 -14.64 -2.78
N GLU A 484 -28.50 -13.67 -2.37
CA GLU A 484 -28.40 -13.22 -0.96
C GLU A 484 -29.74 -12.61 -0.44
N ASP A 485 -30.55 -12.01 -1.31
CA ASP A 485 -31.84 -11.42 -0.94
C ASP A 485 -33.02 -12.43 -0.96
N ILE A 486 -32.82 -13.59 -1.60
CA ILE A 486 -33.83 -14.66 -1.62
C ILE A 486 -33.98 -15.23 -0.22
N LYS A 487 -35.24 -15.26 0.25
CA LYS A 487 -35.56 -15.82 1.56
C LYS A 487 -35.72 -17.34 1.49
N ASP A 488 -35.17 -17.99 2.49
CA ASP A 488 -35.31 -19.44 2.65
C ASP A 488 -36.65 -19.78 3.35
N ASP A 489 -37.75 -19.57 2.64
CA ASP A 489 -39.12 -19.67 3.16
C ASP A 489 -39.96 -20.76 2.48
N GLY A 490 -39.33 -21.68 1.76
CA GLY A 490 -39.98 -22.76 1.01
C GLY A 490 -40.70 -22.32 -0.25
N SER A 491 -40.57 -21.07 -0.67
CA SER A 491 -41.20 -20.57 -1.89
C SER A 491 -40.40 -20.93 -3.15
N ALA A 492 -41.08 -20.87 -4.30
CA ALA A 492 -40.42 -21.00 -5.60
C ALA A 492 -39.97 -19.63 -6.11
N TYR A 493 -38.71 -19.54 -6.48
CA TYR A 493 -38.10 -18.34 -7.08
C TYR A 493 -37.59 -18.64 -8.48
N THR A 494 -37.91 -17.76 -9.44
CA THR A 494 -37.35 -17.78 -10.78
C THR A 494 -36.33 -16.64 -10.91
N ILE A 495 -35.09 -16.98 -11.19
CA ILE A 495 -33.96 -16.07 -11.40
C ILE A 495 -33.74 -15.94 -12.89
N LYS A 496 -34.13 -14.80 -13.46
CA LYS A 496 -34.02 -14.53 -14.88
C LYS A 496 -32.78 -13.71 -15.15
N LEU A 497 -31.86 -14.29 -15.93
CA LEU A 497 -30.58 -13.66 -16.29
C LEU A 497 -30.74 -12.89 -17.58
N CYS A 498 -30.46 -11.59 -17.53
CA CYS A 498 -30.46 -10.68 -18.69
C CYS A 498 -29.04 -10.46 -19.25
N SER A 499 -28.03 -11.02 -18.60
CA SER A 499 -26.63 -11.03 -19.03
C SER A 499 -25.89 -12.21 -18.41
N ASN A 500 -24.62 -12.41 -18.83
CA ASN A 500 -23.78 -13.40 -18.20
C ASN A 500 -23.60 -13.12 -16.70
N SER A 501 -23.56 -14.17 -15.93
CA SER A 501 -23.56 -14.14 -14.48
C SER A 501 -22.55 -15.16 -13.88
N HIS A 502 -22.44 -15.20 -12.56
CA HIS A 502 -21.40 -15.98 -11.90
C HIS A 502 -21.87 -16.59 -10.60
N ILE A 503 -21.33 -17.78 -10.29
CA ILE A 503 -21.46 -18.43 -8.99
C ILE A 503 -20.06 -18.59 -8.40
N TYR A 504 -19.90 -18.10 -7.19
CA TYR A 504 -18.61 -17.99 -6.49
C TYR A 504 -18.44 -18.99 -5.38
N PRO A 505 -17.18 -19.23 -4.96
CA PRO A 505 -16.91 -19.88 -3.71
C PRO A 505 -17.73 -19.23 -2.59
N ASN A 506 -18.42 -20.05 -1.79
CA ASN A 506 -19.22 -19.61 -0.64
C ASN A 506 -20.54 -18.86 -0.96
N THR A 507 -21.02 -18.82 -2.20
CA THR A 507 -22.38 -18.41 -2.49
C THR A 507 -23.35 -19.29 -1.66
N LYS A 508 -24.14 -18.67 -0.81
CA LYS A 508 -25.09 -19.37 0.04
C LYS A 508 -26.44 -19.47 -0.65
N PHE A 509 -26.82 -20.67 -1.00
CA PHE A 509 -28.11 -20.95 -1.57
C PHE A 509 -29.14 -21.25 -0.45
N PRO A 510 -30.45 -20.97 -0.65
CA PRO A 510 -31.47 -21.39 0.28
C PRO A 510 -31.51 -22.92 0.36
N GLU A 511 -31.99 -23.46 1.50
CA GLU A 511 -32.08 -24.91 1.72
C GLU A 511 -33.49 -25.45 1.44
N THR A 512 -34.51 -24.64 1.69
CA THR A 512 -35.94 -25.05 1.60
C THR A 512 -36.68 -24.46 0.40
N SER A 513 -36.20 -23.31 -0.13
CA SER A 513 -36.81 -22.67 -1.29
C SER A 513 -36.35 -23.32 -2.59
N SER A 514 -37.19 -23.31 -3.62
CA SER A 514 -36.84 -23.83 -4.95
C SER A 514 -36.33 -22.71 -5.86
N LEU A 515 -35.26 -22.95 -6.61
CA LEU A 515 -34.69 -21.99 -7.55
C LEU A 515 -34.80 -22.49 -8.99
N CYS A 516 -35.30 -21.63 -9.87
CA CYS A 516 -35.28 -21.84 -11.31
C CYS A 516 -34.41 -20.75 -11.96
N PHE A 517 -33.35 -21.14 -12.63
CA PHE A 517 -32.50 -20.21 -13.40
C PHE A 517 -32.97 -20.21 -14.86
N GLU A 518 -33.27 -19.04 -15.39
CA GLU A 518 -33.69 -18.83 -16.76
C GLU A 518 -32.80 -17.79 -17.47
N SER A 519 -32.40 -18.06 -18.70
CA SER A 519 -31.77 -17.07 -19.55
C SER A 519 -32.83 -16.28 -20.32
N GLN A 520 -32.67 -14.97 -20.34
CA GLN A 520 -33.38 -14.14 -21.30
C GLN A 520 -32.62 -14.20 -22.63
N GLU A 521 -33.32 -14.64 -23.69
CA GLU A 521 -32.76 -14.55 -25.04
C GLU A 521 -32.57 -13.08 -25.42
N TYR A 522 -31.39 -12.76 -25.93
CA TYR A 522 -31.15 -11.46 -26.56
C TYR A 522 -30.61 -11.63 -27.96
N VAL A 523 -30.96 -10.71 -28.83
CA VAL A 523 -30.52 -10.69 -30.25
C VAL A 523 -29.47 -9.60 -30.38
N SER A 524 -28.27 -9.99 -30.79
CA SER A 524 -27.20 -9.01 -31.05
C SER A 524 -27.41 -8.24 -32.36
N SER A 525 -26.60 -7.23 -32.60
CA SER A 525 -26.67 -6.41 -33.81
C SER A 525 -26.40 -7.19 -35.11
N ASP A 526 -25.81 -8.38 -35.03
CA ASP A 526 -25.62 -9.33 -36.14
C ASP A 526 -26.73 -10.37 -36.28
N LEU A 527 -27.84 -10.19 -35.56
CA LEU A 527 -29.03 -11.03 -35.57
C LEU A 527 -28.79 -12.46 -35.06
N GLN A 528 -27.77 -12.69 -34.28
CA GLN A 528 -27.59 -13.97 -33.59
C GLN A 528 -28.26 -13.92 -32.22
N SER A 529 -28.95 -15.00 -31.87
CA SER A 529 -29.54 -15.18 -30.52
C SER A 529 -28.49 -15.76 -29.57
N TYR A 530 -28.34 -15.11 -28.45
CA TYR A 530 -27.44 -15.54 -27.38
C TYR A 530 -28.24 -15.81 -26.10
N TYR A 531 -27.73 -16.74 -25.32
CA TYR A 531 -28.25 -17.07 -24.01
C TYR A 531 -27.21 -16.76 -22.94
N SER A 532 -27.67 -16.44 -21.75
CA SER A 532 -26.80 -16.08 -20.65
C SER A 532 -25.92 -17.26 -20.20
N VAL A 533 -24.70 -16.94 -19.86
CA VAL A 533 -23.72 -17.89 -19.35
C VAL A 533 -23.62 -17.70 -17.84
N ILE A 534 -23.60 -18.79 -17.06
CA ILE A 534 -23.20 -18.78 -15.66
C ILE A 534 -21.79 -19.39 -15.57
N ASN A 535 -20.84 -18.59 -15.12
CA ASN A 535 -19.50 -19.06 -14.83
C ASN A 535 -19.43 -19.58 -13.41
N VAL A 536 -18.80 -20.73 -13.22
CA VAL A 536 -18.70 -21.44 -11.94
C VAL A 536 -17.23 -21.52 -11.54
N PHE A 537 -16.87 -20.89 -10.42
CA PHE A 537 -15.48 -20.73 -9.98
C PHE A 537 -15.05 -21.67 -8.86
N SER A 538 -15.97 -22.42 -8.32
CA SER A 538 -15.67 -23.47 -7.33
C SER A 538 -16.65 -24.60 -7.47
N ASP A 539 -16.34 -25.74 -6.89
CA ASP A 539 -17.34 -26.74 -6.63
C ASP A 539 -18.44 -26.15 -5.76
N ILE A 540 -19.69 -26.43 -6.09
CA ILE A 540 -20.88 -25.91 -5.38
C ILE A 540 -21.82 -27.03 -5.03
N THR A 541 -22.57 -26.85 -3.92
CA THR A 541 -23.59 -27.78 -3.50
C THR A 541 -24.94 -27.08 -3.37
N PHE A 542 -25.93 -27.55 -4.08
CA PHE A 542 -27.32 -27.12 -3.93
C PHE A 542 -28.04 -28.05 -2.97
N ASN A 543 -28.49 -27.53 -1.85
CA ASN A 543 -29.32 -28.26 -0.88
C ASN A 543 -30.83 -28.05 -1.11
N CYS A 544 -31.19 -27.27 -2.12
CA CYS A 544 -32.58 -27.00 -2.52
C CYS A 544 -32.91 -27.65 -3.87
N ASN A 545 -34.16 -27.55 -4.27
CA ASN A 545 -34.60 -27.96 -5.62
C ASN A 545 -34.10 -26.93 -6.63
N ILE A 546 -33.39 -27.37 -7.66
CA ILE A 546 -32.89 -26.55 -8.75
C ILE A 546 -33.54 -26.94 -10.07
N ALA A 547 -33.91 -25.94 -10.84
CA ALA A 547 -34.29 -26.09 -12.25
C ALA A 547 -33.45 -25.12 -13.09
N MET A 548 -33.05 -25.53 -14.28
CA MET A 548 -32.31 -24.68 -15.23
C MET A 548 -32.95 -24.75 -16.62
N ASN A 549 -33.18 -23.59 -17.20
CA ASN A 549 -33.86 -23.44 -18.47
C ASN A 549 -32.98 -22.58 -19.43
N THR A 550 -32.42 -23.23 -20.44
CA THR A 550 -31.65 -22.58 -21.50
C THR A 550 -30.46 -21.78 -20.95
N ILE A 551 -29.64 -22.41 -20.11
CA ILE A 551 -28.46 -21.82 -19.47
C ILE A 551 -27.20 -22.53 -19.98
N THR A 552 -26.14 -21.77 -20.20
CA THR A 552 -24.79 -22.31 -20.38
C THR A 552 -24.04 -22.22 -19.06
N LEU A 553 -23.48 -23.33 -18.58
CA LEU A 553 -22.60 -23.37 -17.40
C LEU A 553 -21.16 -23.59 -17.86
N VAL A 554 -20.23 -22.78 -17.34
CA VAL A 554 -18.81 -22.89 -17.69
C VAL A 554 -17.98 -22.92 -16.40
N GLY A 555 -17.14 -23.96 -16.27
CA GLY A 555 -16.20 -24.09 -15.15
C GLY A 555 -14.93 -23.29 -15.40
N TYR A 556 -14.56 -22.46 -14.43
CA TYR A 556 -13.33 -21.70 -14.43
C TYR A 556 -12.56 -21.86 -13.14
N GLY A 557 -11.24 -21.87 -13.23
CA GLY A 557 -10.36 -21.61 -12.09
C GLY A 557 -10.45 -20.16 -11.63
N LEU A 558 -9.96 -19.89 -10.43
CA LEU A 558 -9.95 -18.55 -9.88
C LEU A 558 -9.06 -17.56 -10.66
N PHE A 559 -8.34 -18.04 -11.65
CA PHE A 559 -7.44 -17.25 -12.51
C PHE A 559 -7.95 -17.08 -13.93
N GLY A 560 -9.18 -17.51 -14.22
CA GLY A 560 -9.78 -17.41 -15.54
C GLY A 560 -9.37 -18.53 -16.51
N GLU A 561 -8.55 -19.50 -16.06
CA GLU A 561 -8.31 -20.72 -16.79
C GLU A 561 -9.54 -21.61 -16.81
N GLU A 562 -9.73 -22.36 -17.89
CA GLU A 562 -10.78 -23.36 -17.95
C GLU A 562 -10.45 -24.50 -16.99
N GLU A 563 -11.29 -24.73 -16.02
CA GLU A 563 -11.13 -25.76 -15.00
C GLU A 563 -12.44 -26.51 -14.77
N VAL A 564 -12.31 -27.84 -14.62
CA VAL A 564 -13.49 -28.67 -14.35
C VAL A 564 -14.01 -28.39 -12.93
N LYS A 565 -15.27 -27.98 -12.81
CA LYS A 565 -15.98 -27.75 -11.56
C LYS A 565 -17.08 -28.78 -11.39
N ASN A 566 -17.35 -29.12 -10.13
CA ASN A 566 -18.40 -30.07 -9.79
C ASN A 566 -19.59 -29.32 -9.16
N ILE A 567 -20.76 -29.61 -9.66
CA ILE A 567 -22.03 -29.16 -9.09
C ILE A 567 -22.70 -30.35 -8.42
N TYR A 568 -22.78 -30.30 -7.11
CA TYR A 568 -23.45 -31.29 -6.31
C TYR A 568 -24.88 -30.83 -5.97
N TYR A 569 -25.81 -31.76 -5.95
CA TYR A 569 -27.17 -31.47 -5.50
C TYR A 569 -27.70 -32.59 -4.61
N THR A 570 -28.44 -32.24 -3.59
CA THR A 570 -29.01 -33.20 -2.62
C THR A 570 -30.50 -33.50 -2.88
N ASN A 571 -31.23 -32.58 -3.52
CA ASN A 571 -32.64 -32.69 -3.82
C ASN A 571 -32.87 -32.98 -5.30
N THR A 572 -33.55 -32.08 -6.04
CA THR A 572 -33.76 -32.22 -7.48
C THR A 572 -32.91 -31.25 -8.28
N PHE A 573 -32.47 -31.72 -9.45
CA PHE A 573 -31.82 -30.88 -10.45
C PHE A 573 -32.48 -31.15 -11.79
N ASP A 574 -33.44 -30.29 -12.17
CA ASP A 574 -34.26 -30.45 -13.34
C ASP A 574 -33.73 -29.62 -14.53
N ILE A 575 -33.61 -30.22 -15.69
CA ILE A 575 -33.27 -29.55 -16.94
C ILE A 575 -34.56 -29.35 -17.73
N LEU A 576 -34.95 -28.09 -17.92
CA LEU A 576 -36.19 -27.72 -18.56
C LEU A 576 -36.00 -27.34 -20.04
N ASN A 577 -37.04 -27.60 -20.85
CA ASN A 577 -37.17 -27.18 -22.26
C ASN A 577 -35.94 -27.46 -23.16
N ASN A 578 -35.19 -26.41 -23.52
CA ASN A 578 -34.11 -26.50 -24.50
C ASN A 578 -32.77 -27.02 -23.93
N GLY A 579 -32.78 -27.44 -22.66
CA GLY A 579 -31.64 -28.05 -22.01
C GLY A 579 -30.63 -27.04 -21.44
N ILE A 580 -29.49 -27.55 -21.07
CA ILE A 580 -28.33 -26.78 -20.61
C ILE A 580 -27.10 -27.17 -21.44
N TYR A 581 -26.18 -26.23 -21.61
CA TYR A 581 -24.87 -26.49 -22.20
C TYR A 581 -23.82 -26.46 -21.08
N LEU A 582 -22.96 -27.49 -21.05
CA LEU A 582 -21.94 -27.68 -20.02
C LEU A 582 -20.55 -27.63 -20.64
N TYR A 583 -19.70 -26.73 -20.12
CA TYR A 583 -18.29 -26.67 -20.46
C TYR A 583 -17.47 -26.77 -19.16
N ASN A 584 -16.67 -27.81 -19.03
CA ASN A 584 -15.88 -28.06 -17.82
C ASN A 584 -16.73 -28.11 -16.52
N ILE A 585 -17.93 -28.66 -16.62
CA ILE A 585 -18.86 -28.83 -15.49
C ILE A 585 -19.30 -30.30 -15.39
N ASN A 586 -19.14 -30.86 -14.21
CA ASN A 586 -19.74 -32.15 -13.85
C ASN A 586 -20.92 -31.92 -12.89
N ILE A 587 -22.06 -32.52 -13.17
CA ILE A 587 -23.23 -32.46 -12.29
C ILE A 587 -23.41 -33.84 -11.63
N GLN A 588 -23.46 -33.87 -10.30
CA GLN A 588 -23.49 -35.08 -9.52
C GLN A 588 -24.54 -34.98 -8.43
N CYS A 589 -25.36 -36.05 -8.26
CA CYS A 589 -26.23 -36.17 -7.09
C CYS A 589 -25.33 -36.51 -5.89
N SER A 590 -25.21 -35.61 -4.94
CA SER A 590 -24.63 -35.90 -3.64
C SER A 590 -25.79 -36.19 -2.66
N LYS A 591 -26.12 -37.43 -2.49
CA LYS A 591 -26.90 -37.78 -1.29
C LYS A 591 -26.03 -37.41 -0.09
N PRO A 592 -26.58 -36.78 0.97
CA PRO A 592 -25.82 -36.60 2.19
C PRO A 592 -25.31 -37.98 2.62
N LEU A 593 -23.99 -38.07 2.86
CA LEU A 593 -23.41 -39.27 3.47
C LEU A 593 -23.98 -39.38 4.87
N ILE A 594 -25.07 -40.14 5.00
CA ILE A 594 -25.60 -40.50 6.30
C ILE A 594 -24.57 -41.47 6.89
N ALA A 595 -23.99 -41.11 8.04
CA ALA A 595 -23.03 -41.99 8.70
C ALA A 595 -23.66 -43.37 8.89
N GLY A 596 -23.03 -44.37 8.27
CA GLY A 596 -23.55 -45.74 8.33
C GLY A 596 -24.50 -46.19 7.20
N ASP A 597 -24.96 -45.28 6.32
CA ASP A 597 -25.74 -45.65 5.11
C ASP A 597 -24.75 -46.20 4.05
N ILE A 598 -24.55 -47.52 4.15
CA ILE A 598 -23.52 -48.19 3.34
C ILE A 598 -24.08 -48.69 2.00
N ASN A 599 -25.38 -48.80 1.87
CA ASN A 599 -26.05 -49.15 0.64
C ASN A 599 -26.45 -47.91 -0.21
N GLU A 600 -26.16 -46.72 0.31
CA GLU A 600 -26.40 -45.41 -0.31
C GLU A 600 -27.87 -45.17 -0.72
N ASP A 601 -28.85 -45.76 0.06
CA ASP A 601 -30.28 -45.56 -0.22
C ASP A 601 -30.83 -44.26 0.42
N GLY A 602 -30.02 -43.55 1.21
CA GLY A 602 -30.39 -42.30 1.88
C GLY A 602 -31.08 -42.49 3.21
N VAL A 603 -31.10 -43.68 3.78
CA VAL A 603 -31.73 -43.98 5.07
C VAL A 603 -30.86 -44.95 5.87
N LEU A 604 -30.33 -44.51 6.99
CA LEU A 604 -29.64 -45.43 7.91
C LEU A 604 -30.69 -46.38 8.56
N ASN A 605 -30.60 -47.67 8.23
CA ASN A 605 -31.57 -48.66 8.69
C ASN A 605 -30.92 -50.04 8.94
N SER A 606 -31.78 -51.06 9.19
CA SER A 606 -31.28 -52.43 9.49
C SER A 606 -30.62 -53.12 8.31
N GLN A 607 -30.79 -52.68 7.07
CA GLN A 607 -30.11 -53.22 5.91
C GLN A 607 -28.65 -52.83 5.90
N ASP A 608 -28.35 -51.55 6.21
CA ASP A 608 -27.00 -51.05 6.35
C ASP A 608 -26.25 -51.76 7.47
N LEU A 609 -26.92 -51.91 8.61
CA LEU A 609 -26.40 -52.59 9.77
C LEU A 609 -26.01 -54.05 9.43
N LEU A 610 -26.80 -54.73 8.62
CA LEU A 610 -26.53 -56.07 8.18
C LEU A 610 -25.26 -56.14 7.29
N ILE A 611 -25.12 -55.22 6.38
CA ILE A 611 -23.96 -55.13 5.49
C ILE A 611 -22.70 -54.88 6.32
N ILE A 612 -22.74 -53.95 7.27
CA ILE A 612 -21.68 -53.59 8.18
C ILE A 612 -21.33 -54.79 9.10
N GLN A 613 -22.32 -55.47 9.63
CA GLN A 613 -22.08 -56.69 10.44
C GLN A 613 -21.41 -57.81 9.63
N CYS A 614 -21.80 -58.01 8.38
CA CYS A 614 -21.13 -58.95 7.49
C CYS A 614 -19.64 -58.60 7.26
N HIS A 615 -19.30 -57.36 7.20
CA HIS A 615 -17.91 -56.92 7.10
C HIS A 615 -17.12 -57.20 8.39
N VAL A 616 -17.66 -56.83 9.56
CA VAL A 616 -17.03 -57.12 10.87
C VAL A 616 -16.81 -58.60 11.10
N LEU A 617 -17.76 -59.44 10.65
CA LEU A 617 -17.65 -60.90 10.75
C LEU A 617 -16.78 -61.53 9.69
N GLY A 618 -16.18 -60.76 8.78
CA GLY A 618 -15.36 -61.24 7.70
C GLY A 618 -16.08 -62.05 6.62
N ILE A 619 -17.42 -61.90 6.56
CA ILE A 619 -18.27 -62.57 5.55
C ILE A 619 -18.21 -61.80 4.21
N SER A 620 -18.07 -60.49 4.24
CA SER A 620 -17.87 -59.62 3.09
C SER A 620 -16.84 -58.56 3.43
N VAL A 621 -16.14 -58.02 2.40
CA VAL A 621 -15.17 -56.93 2.57
C VAL A 621 -15.74 -55.68 1.94
N LEU A 622 -15.86 -54.64 2.72
CA LEU A 622 -16.22 -53.29 2.22
C LEU A 622 -15.03 -52.63 1.55
N PRO A 623 -15.24 -51.81 0.51
CA PRO A 623 -14.19 -50.99 -0.08
C PRO A 623 -13.56 -50.06 0.97
N SER A 624 -12.27 -49.77 0.86
CA SER A 624 -11.57 -48.90 1.81
C SER A 624 -12.11 -47.46 1.84
N GLU A 625 -12.71 -47.02 0.75
CA GLU A 625 -13.41 -45.73 0.62
C GLU A 625 -14.71 -45.64 1.46
N SER A 626 -15.27 -46.76 1.84
CA SER A 626 -16.50 -46.81 2.68
C SER A 626 -16.18 -46.75 4.19
N ILE A 627 -14.95 -46.93 4.62
CA ILE A 627 -14.56 -46.94 6.03
C ILE A 627 -14.83 -45.60 6.73
N PRO A 628 -14.56 -44.41 6.13
CA PRO A 628 -14.90 -43.14 6.78
C PRO A 628 -16.36 -42.93 7.05
N THR A 629 -17.26 -43.60 6.31
CA THR A 629 -18.70 -43.49 6.48
C THR A 629 -19.24 -44.32 7.67
N ILE A 630 -18.52 -45.35 8.07
CA ILE A 630 -18.86 -46.27 9.14
C ILE A 630 -18.05 -46.09 10.43
N ASP A 631 -17.00 -45.27 10.39
CA ASP A 631 -16.25 -44.83 11.57
C ASP A 631 -17.06 -43.77 12.31
N ALA A 632 -17.97 -44.23 13.14
CA ALA A 632 -18.97 -43.36 13.77
C ALA A 632 -18.39 -42.53 14.94
N ASN A 633 -17.28 -42.93 15.50
CA ASN A 633 -16.58 -42.21 16.55
C ASN A 633 -15.43 -41.34 16.02
N SER A 634 -15.09 -41.45 14.72
CA SER A 634 -14.04 -40.69 14.02
C SER A 634 -12.63 -40.91 14.63
N ASP A 635 -12.34 -42.10 15.13
CA ASP A 635 -11.03 -42.44 15.66
C ASP A 635 -10.04 -43.05 14.62
N GLY A 636 -10.51 -43.21 13.39
CA GLY A 636 -9.76 -43.71 12.24
C GLY A 636 -9.67 -45.23 12.17
N VAL A 637 -10.37 -45.97 13.07
CA VAL A 637 -10.37 -47.43 13.11
C VAL A 637 -11.81 -47.89 13.19
N PHE A 638 -12.25 -48.64 12.22
CA PHE A 638 -13.58 -49.25 12.28
C PHE A 638 -13.57 -50.51 13.12
N ASP A 639 -14.31 -50.51 14.26
CA ASP A 639 -14.41 -51.65 15.15
C ASP A 639 -15.84 -51.86 15.76
N SER A 640 -15.92 -52.69 16.79
CA SER A 640 -17.19 -52.96 17.46
C SER A 640 -17.83 -51.74 18.18
N THR A 641 -17.03 -50.71 18.43
CA THR A 641 -17.50 -49.44 19.06
C THR A 641 -18.36 -48.66 18.08
N ASP A 642 -17.91 -48.53 16.84
CA ASP A 642 -18.64 -47.89 15.75
C ASP A 642 -19.96 -48.62 15.48
N LEU A 643 -19.90 -49.94 15.40
CA LEU A 643 -21.08 -50.74 15.21
C LEU A 643 -22.13 -50.51 16.30
N LEU A 644 -21.71 -50.38 17.57
CA LEU A 644 -22.63 -50.05 18.68
C LEU A 644 -23.21 -48.66 18.53
N ILE A 645 -22.44 -47.67 18.12
CA ILE A 645 -22.90 -46.29 17.89
C ILE A 645 -23.95 -46.28 16.77
N LEU A 646 -23.65 -46.94 15.63
CA LEU A 646 -24.60 -47.05 14.52
C LEU A 646 -25.90 -47.77 14.90
N GLN A 647 -25.84 -48.83 15.72
CA GLN A 647 -27.03 -49.47 16.28
C GLN A 647 -27.85 -48.53 17.15
N MET A 648 -27.19 -47.72 17.97
CA MET A 648 -27.86 -46.72 18.80
C MET A 648 -28.54 -45.64 17.96
N LEU A 649 -27.91 -45.17 16.88
CA LEU A 649 -28.47 -44.19 15.96
C LEU A 649 -29.74 -44.75 15.26
N ILE A 650 -29.73 -46.00 14.81
CA ILE A 650 -30.88 -46.65 14.19
C ILE A 650 -32.06 -46.82 15.18
N LEU A 651 -31.76 -47.04 16.46
CA LEU A 651 -32.81 -47.16 17.49
C LEU A 651 -33.40 -45.82 17.92
N GLN A 652 -32.75 -44.72 17.58
CA GLN A 652 -33.21 -43.34 17.88
C GLN A 652 -33.94 -42.67 16.72
N SER A 653 -33.73 -43.18 15.48
CA SER A 653 -34.45 -42.75 14.28
C SER A 653 -35.81 -43.45 14.16
#